data_6aee9cbb1677609f6bc110a74df2287d
#
_entry.id   6aee9cbb1677609f6bc110a74df2287d
#
_cell.length_a   1.000
_cell.length_b   1.000
_cell.length_c   1.000
_cell.angle_alpha   90.00
_cell.angle_beta   90.00
_cell.angle_gamma   90.00
#
_symmetry.space_group_name_H-M   'P 1'
#
loop_
_entity.id
_entity.type
_entity.pdbx_description
1 polymer ?
#
loop_
_entity_poly.entity_id
_entity_poly.type
_entity_poly.pdbx_seq_one_letter_code
_entity_poly.pdbx_strand_id
1 'polypeptide(L)'
;MLASWAASPARFREDANAEDDLALGGYRDRLLVELAQNASDAAGAGGTLRLSYDGGVLTAANTGRPLDAEGARALASLRASPKRTGRTVGRFGVGFAAVAAVSDEVVVASATGAVVFSRARTLAEVSALPSLAGELAARRGRVPLLRLPYAVDEVADPTEVRVRVRPDADALVRTLLAGLDPTLLLVLPGLAALEVDGRVLRAEPAGQDVLLDGVRWRVARGSGELAPALHAGRPVEEQAHRRWEVTWAVPVDGDGVPQPPPGPAVVRAPTATDDPLSLPGLLAASLPLGPDRRRVQPGPLTGAVLEAAAGVLAGLVLRLADGPERLAFVPGPLAGGEVDAALGTAVLRELHRTAFLAGRRPDRAVVLDGASPALVALLAPVVELLPAPWSASRWSAALRAVGARRLDLAGLTELLAGVEQPPSWWGRLYDALPPDRDQLGALPVPLADGRLAPSPRGLLLAELPVDLTALGLRVVHPQAARPLLLRLGAVPAEPRALLEDPRVRAAVEAALDEEDPAPVSEAVLALVAGAGLTPGELPWLAALPLPDADGGWRPAGELLLPDGPLAALVDREAGFGVVRPGLAHPDVLAAVGVLHGFAVVPVQDAEDVDGLDDWLATLAPGQEPEPVVRDLDLVRPDAWPAALALLRADDLLRLPYVAWWLAAHPVLAGARPADLRAPGSDPLLAGLYDEAPAQAPGVRHALTEVLADAADDLLDRLADPRRRLDRAQVRAVHAALAAAAPDVDPPERVRAVLAGELVVVAADDAVVVDRPDLLTRVAPYAVVPCPLERAAALADLLDLALASEVVPCADLDGAGVVEHDRLVLPTAGGTQVEVAWTVDGGADHVVGVAGRARALAWRAGAWDSRHAVAARLAGQADPAEDDLDPV
;
A
#
# COMPACT_ATOMS: atom_id res chain seq x y z
N MET A 1 -1.03 -20.18 92.09
CA MET A 1 -1.67 -21.06 91.10
C MET A 1 -2.18 -22.33 91.77
N LEU A 2 -1.37 -23.14 92.40
CA LEU A 2 -1.74 -24.39 93.03
C LEU A 2 -2.86 -24.23 94.12
N ALA A 3 -2.74 -23.19 95.01
CA ALA A 3 -3.76 -22.85 95.96
C ALA A 3 -5.11 -22.47 95.32
N SER A 4 -5.09 -21.71 94.18
CA SER A 4 -6.31 -21.40 93.39
C SER A 4 -6.94 -22.65 92.75
N TRP A 5 -6.11 -23.61 92.32
CA TRP A 5 -6.59 -24.86 91.73
C TRP A 5 -7.14 -25.78 92.88
N ALA A 6 -6.47 -25.85 94.00
CA ALA A 6 -6.99 -26.57 95.18
C ALA A 6 -8.33 -26.07 95.63
N ALA A 7 -8.53 -24.73 95.66
CA ALA A 7 -9.77 -24.09 96.03
C ALA A 7 -10.90 -24.23 95.04
N SER A 8 -10.59 -24.39 93.75
CA SER A 8 -11.56 -24.48 92.67
C SER A 8 -11.03 -25.49 91.56
N PRO A 9 -11.46 -26.74 91.57
CA PRO A 9 -11.16 -27.74 90.56
C PRO A 9 -11.60 -27.29 89.11
N ALA A 10 -12.70 -26.53 89.08
CA ALA A 10 -13.12 -25.93 87.79
C ALA A 10 -12.07 -25.02 87.18
N ARG A 11 -11.37 -24.24 88.02
CA ARG A 11 -10.27 -23.36 87.56
C ARG A 11 -9.10 -24.18 86.98
N PHE A 12 -8.74 -25.29 87.60
CA PHE A 12 -7.72 -26.20 87.05
C PHE A 12 -8.16 -26.72 85.71
N ARG A 13 -9.43 -27.15 85.55
CA ARG A 13 -9.96 -27.63 84.30
C ARG A 13 -9.92 -26.52 83.18
N GLU A 14 -10.35 -25.31 83.56
CA GLU A 14 -10.31 -24.16 82.61
C GLU A 14 -8.88 -23.85 82.11
N ASP A 15 -7.92 -23.74 83.05
CA ASP A 15 -6.53 -23.46 82.74
C ASP A 15 -5.90 -24.55 81.91
N ALA A 16 -6.21 -25.83 82.16
CA ALA A 16 -5.71 -27.00 81.50
C ALA A 16 -6.31 -27.09 80.03
N ASN A 17 -7.63 -26.87 79.91
CA ASN A 17 -8.32 -26.84 78.63
C ASN A 17 -7.78 -25.67 77.73
N ALA A 18 -7.65 -24.51 78.34
CA ALA A 18 -7.13 -23.37 77.60
C ALA A 18 -5.71 -23.59 77.01
N GLU A 19 -4.81 -24.34 77.73
CA GLU A 19 -3.53 -24.71 77.25
C GLU A 19 -3.58 -25.80 76.18
N ASP A 20 -4.47 -26.80 76.38
CA ASP A 20 -4.67 -27.87 75.38
C ASP A 20 -5.25 -27.28 74.08
N ASP A 21 -6.22 -26.38 74.14
CA ASP A 21 -6.76 -25.71 72.97
C ASP A 21 -5.67 -24.99 72.15
N LEU A 22 -4.74 -24.30 72.83
CA LEU A 22 -3.62 -23.63 72.17
C LEU A 22 -2.57 -24.64 71.66
N ALA A 23 -2.31 -25.73 72.37
CA ALA A 23 -1.33 -26.76 71.94
C ALA A 23 -1.86 -27.60 70.79
N LEU A 24 -3.15 -27.88 70.68
CA LEU A 24 -3.80 -28.60 69.62
C LEU A 24 -4.21 -27.72 68.41
N GLY A 25 -4.35 -26.42 68.63
CA GLY A 25 -4.73 -25.44 67.67
C GLY A 25 -3.60 -25.13 66.68
N GLY A 26 -3.79 -24.09 65.84
CA GLY A 26 -2.89 -23.67 64.75
C GLY A 26 -1.49 -23.18 65.14
N TYR A 27 -1.00 -23.41 66.40
CA TYR A 27 0.31 -22.93 66.85
C TYR A 27 1.45 -23.95 66.64
N ARG A 28 1.13 -25.23 66.38
CA ARG A 28 2.13 -26.29 66.29
C ARG A 28 3.18 -25.98 65.20
N ASP A 29 2.75 -25.52 64.02
CA ASP A 29 3.61 -25.22 62.90
C ASP A 29 4.31 -23.85 63.03
N ARG A 30 4.00 -23.07 64.07
CA ARG A 30 4.52 -21.70 64.26
C ARG A 30 5.55 -21.57 65.35
N LEU A 31 5.93 -22.65 66.00
CA LEU A 31 6.85 -22.68 67.11
C LEU A 31 8.09 -21.81 66.90
N LEU A 32 8.81 -21.98 65.82
CA LEU A 32 10.04 -21.23 65.55
C LEU A 32 9.79 -19.77 65.28
N VAL A 33 8.70 -19.43 64.63
CA VAL A 33 8.34 -18.03 64.34
C VAL A 33 7.92 -17.28 65.63
N GLU A 34 7.23 -17.95 66.53
CA GLU A 34 6.88 -17.38 67.84
C GLU A 34 8.12 -17.16 68.72
N LEU A 35 9.09 -18.12 68.68
CA LEU A 35 10.38 -17.93 69.35
C LEU A 35 11.17 -16.75 68.77
N ALA A 36 11.15 -16.62 67.43
CA ALA A 36 11.79 -15.49 66.73
C ALA A 36 11.12 -14.13 67.07
N GLN A 37 9.80 -14.09 67.19
CA GLN A 37 9.08 -12.86 67.61
C GLN A 37 9.46 -12.46 69.03
N ASN A 38 9.51 -13.43 69.96
CA ASN A 38 9.93 -13.18 71.35
C ASN A 38 11.38 -12.68 71.41
N ALA A 39 12.28 -13.28 70.58
CA ALA A 39 13.66 -12.86 70.47
C ALA A 39 13.78 -11.42 69.91
N SER A 40 12.99 -11.13 68.87
CA SER A 40 12.93 -9.76 68.30
C SER A 40 12.46 -8.71 69.32
N ASP A 41 11.43 -9.04 70.11
CA ASP A 41 10.91 -8.14 71.12
C ASP A 41 11.90 -7.94 72.30
N ALA A 42 12.66 -8.98 72.60
CA ALA A 42 13.69 -8.88 73.69
C ALA A 42 14.90 -8.07 73.21
N ALA A 43 15.30 -8.21 71.95
CA ALA A 43 16.49 -7.59 71.38
C ALA A 43 16.35 -6.04 71.19
N GLY A 44 15.15 -5.59 70.83
CA GLY A 44 14.90 -4.19 70.49
C GLY A 44 15.43 -3.78 69.11
N ALA A 45 16.72 -3.87 68.90
CA ALA A 45 17.39 -3.64 67.60
C ALA A 45 18.74 -4.36 67.49
N GLY A 46 19.05 -4.94 66.34
CA GLY A 46 20.38 -5.57 66.09
C GLY A 46 20.59 -6.92 66.78
N GLY A 47 19.50 -7.54 67.26
CA GLY A 47 19.57 -8.83 67.94
C GLY A 47 19.93 -10.00 67.05
N THR A 48 20.35 -11.10 67.72
CA THR A 48 20.61 -12.37 67.08
C THR A 48 19.76 -13.46 67.74
N LEU A 49 19.16 -14.30 66.94
CA LEU A 49 18.55 -15.57 67.38
C LEU A 49 19.35 -16.73 66.81
N ARG A 50 19.80 -17.63 67.73
CA ARG A 50 20.41 -18.90 67.36
C ARG A 50 19.43 -20.04 67.65
N LEU A 51 19.20 -20.87 66.67
CA LEU A 51 18.39 -22.06 66.75
C LEU A 51 19.28 -23.27 66.51
N SER A 52 19.24 -24.25 67.42
CA SER A 52 19.96 -25.51 67.22
C SER A 52 19.08 -26.64 67.70
N TYR A 53 19.21 -27.82 67.06
CA TYR A 53 18.46 -29.03 67.48
C TYR A 53 19.41 -30.22 67.55
N ASP A 54 19.73 -30.56 68.77
CA ASP A 54 20.62 -31.69 69.05
C ASP A 54 20.10 -32.53 70.19
N GLY A 55 20.30 -33.86 70.16
CA GLY A 55 19.93 -34.79 71.21
C GLY A 55 18.47 -34.76 71.64
N GLY A 56 17.54 -34.35 70.74
CA GLY A 56 16.13 -34.18 71.10
C GLY A 56 15.82 -32.90 71.85
N VAL A 57 16.74 -31.93 71.90
CA VAL A 57 16.53 -30.62 72.53
C VAL A 57 16.64 -29.53 71.47
N LEU A 58 15.57 -28.78 71.31
CA LEU A 58 15.56 -27.51 70.53
C LEU A 58 16.02 -26.40 71.47
N THR A 59 17.12 -25.75 71.13
CA THR A 59 17.61 -24.57 71.83
C THR A 59 17.42 -23.33 71.00
N ALA A 60 16.74 -22.31 71.54
CA ALA A 60 16.61 -20.98 70.96
C ALA A 60 17.30 -19.97 71.87
N ALA A 61 18.49 -19.50 71.48
CA ALA A 61 19.29 -18.56 72.23
C ALA A 61 19.20 -17.18 71.59
N ASN A 62 18.80 -16.16 72.34
CA ASN A 62 18.63 -14.78 71.81
C ASN A 62 19.36 -13.74 72.62
N THR A 63 19.93 -12.78 71.95
CA THR A 63 20.48 -11.59 72.54
C THR A 63 19.37 -10.60 72.90
N GLY A 64 19.66 -9.68 73.82
CA GLY A 64 18.73 -8.62 74.20
C GLY A 64 18.44 -8.57 75.70
N ARG A 65 17.29 -8.05 76.06
CA ARG A 65 16.90 -7.91 77.47
C ARG A 65 16.70 -9.31 78.10
N PRO A 66 17.35 -9.56 79.21
CA PRO A 66 17.20 -10.83 79.93
C PRO A 66 15.77 -11.00 80.44
N LEU A 67 15.36 -12.27 80.59
CA LEU A 67 14.08 -12.61 81.22
C LEU A 67 14.12 -12.34 82.70
N ASP A 68 13.32 -11.43 83.22
CA ASP A 68 13.14 -11.17 84.62
C ASP A 68 11.96 -11.94 85.26
N ALA A 69 11.73 -11.75 86.56
CA ALA A 69 10.65 -12.41 87.25
C ALA A 69 9.24 -12.05 86.75
N GLU A 70 9.07 -10.87 86.19
CA GLU A 70 7.83 -10.42 85.58
C GLU A 70 7.60 -11.11 84.25
N GLY A 71 8.63 -11.21 83.44
CA GLY A 71 8.62 -11.97 82.19
C GLY A 71 8.33 -13.47 82.41
N ALA A 72 8.93 -14.12 83.44
CA ALA A 72 8.64 -15.53 83.79
C ALA A 72 7.17 -15.69 84.18
N ARG A 73 6.59 -14.77 84.96
CA ARG A 73 5.14 -14.82 85.28
C ARG A 73 4.27 -14.65 84.05
N ALA A 74 4.72 -13.78 83.15
CA ALA A 74 3.99 -13.56 81.87
C ALA A 74 3.94 -14.84 81.02
N LEU A 75 5.07 -15.58 80.93
CA LEU A 75 5.11 -16.88 80.21
C LEU A 75 4.14 -17.91 80.86
N ALA A 76 3.93 -17.81 82.17
CA ALA A 76 3.00 -18.69 82.90
C ALA A 76 1.52 -18.27 82.77
N SER A 77 1.25 -17.08 82.26
CA SER A 77 -0.11 -16.53 82.10
C SER A 77 -0.53 -16.52 80.64
N LEU A 78 -1.49 -17.38 80.32
CA LEU A 78 -2.03 -17.45 78.93
C LEU A 78 -2.96 -16.27 78.72
N ARG A 79 -2.66 -15.16 78.31
CA ARG A 79 -3.44 -13.95 77.96
C ARG A 79 -3.13 -12.71 78.74
N ALA A 80 -2.29 -12.73 79.74
CA ALA A 80 -1.91 -11.53 80.46
C ALA A 80 -0.49 -11.13 80.09
N SER A 81 -0.35 -10.30 79.06
CA SER A 81 0.96 -9.76 78.69
C SER A 81 1.26 -8.46 79.47
N PRO A 82 2.42 -8.34 80.13
CA PRO A 82 2.86 -7.09 80.74
C PRO A 82 3.20 -6.00 79.74
N LYS A 83 3.22 -6.30 78.48
CA LYS A 83 3.60 -5.42 77.36
C LYS A 83 2.48 -4.47 76.93
N ARG A 84 1.89 -3.70 77.89
CA ARG A 84 0.75 -2.82 77.62
C ARG A 84 1.08 -1.57 76.81
N THR A 85 2.33 -1.13 76.71
CA THR A 85 2.69 0.20 76.18
C THR A 85 3.98 0.22 75.31
N GLY A 86 4.55 -0.93 74.92
CA GLY A 86 5.81 -1.03 74.16
C GLY A 86 5.67 -1.29 72.65
N ARG A 87 6.76 -0.96 71.87
CA ARG A 87 6.96 -1.37 70.46
C ARG A 87 7.32 -2.89 70.44
N THR A 88 6.34 -3.77 70.58
CA THR A 88 6.56 -5.20 70.58
C THR A 88 5.78 -5.89 69.47
N VAL A 89 6.40 -6.85 68.76
CA VAL A 89 5.79 -7.63 67.71
C VAL A 89 4.82 -8.65 68.26
N GLY A 90 5.10 -9.22 69.42
CA GLY A 90 4.27 -10.18 70.15
C GLY A 90 3.15 -9.48 70.93
N ARG A 91 1.93 -9.48 70.42
CA ARG A 91 0.82 -8.68 70.97
C ARG A 91 -0.05 -9.36 72.00
N PHE A 92 -0.08 -10.72 72.11
CA PHE A 92 -1.13 -11.44 72.81
C PHE A 92 -0.66 -12.34 73.93
N GLY A 93 0.64 -12.47 74.18
CA GLY A 93 1.18 -13.28 75.28
C GLY A 93 0.93 -14.78 75.24
N VAL A 94 0.42 -15.27 74.11
CA VAL A 94 0.02 -16.69 73.95
C VAL A 94 0.96 -17.48 73.02
N GLY A 95 1.87 -16.78 72.30
CA GLY A 95 2.76 -17.44 71.33
C GLY A 95 3.71 -18.45 71.96
N PHE A 96 4.18 -18.19 73.16
CA PHE A 96 5.04 -19.12 73.88
C PHE A 96 4.34 -20.49 74.18
N ALA A 97 3.00 -20.51 74.26
CA ALA A 97 2.23 -21.75 74.39
C ALA A 97 2.47 -22.78 73.26
N ALA A 98 3.04 -22.35 72.12
CA ALA A 98 3.41 -23.23 71.03
C ALA A 98 4.38 -24.34 71.47
N VAL A 99 5.21 -24.11 72.49
CA VAL A 99 6.13 -25.10 73.03
C VAL A 99 5.41 -26.31 73.66
N ALA A 100 4.19 -26.12 74.18
CA ALA A 100 3.41 -27.20 74.78
C ALA A 100 2.87 -28.18 73.73
N ALA A 101 2.85 -27.79 72.45
CA ALA A 101 2.50 -28.72 71.37
C ALA A 101 3.56 -29.75 71.07
N VAL A 102 4.82 -29.52 71.40
CA VAL A 102 5.98 -30.40 71.06
C VAL A 102 6.75 -30.87 72.25
N SER A 103 6.48 -30.37 73.43
CA SER A 103 7.29 -30.64 74.64
C SER A 103 6.48 -30.86 75.86
N ASP A 104 7.08 -31.65 76.81
CA ASP A 104 6.60 -31.80 78.17
C ASP A 104 7.55 -31.14 79.19
N GLU A 105 8.66 -30.59 78.72
CA GLU A 105 9.64 -29.92 79.62
C GLU A 105 10.33 -28.78 78.81
N VAL A 106 10.26 -27.53 79.32
CA VAL A 106 10.86 -26.34 78.72
C VAL A 106 11.61 -25.59 79.82
N VAL A 107 12.88 -25.30 79.57
CA VAL A 107 13.72 -24.48 80.41
C VAL A 107 13.89 -23.13 79.77
N VAL A 108 13.69 -22.01 80.46
CA VAL A 108 14.04 -20.68 80.06
C VAL A 108 15.06 -20.12 81.00
N ALA A 109 16.26 -19.96 80.52
CA ALA A 109 17.40 -19.41 81.30
C ALA A 109 17.84 -18.07 80.76
N SER A 110 18.20 -17.20 81.65
CA SER A 110 18.73 -15.84 81.29
C SER A 110 19.79 -15.39 82.30
N ALA A 111 20.43 -14.27 82.12
CA ALA A 111 21.42 -13.69 83.01
C ALA A 111 20.87 -13.40 84.46
N THR A 112 19.54 -13.31 84.59
CA THR A 112 18.86 -13.04 85.85
C THR A 112 18.41 -14.31 86.61
N GLY A 113 18.58 -15.51 86.01
CA GLY A 113 18.17 -16.80 86.52
C GLY A 113 17.37 -17.65 85.51
N ALA A 114 16.89 -18.78 85.93
CA ALA A 114 16.15 -19.75 85.07
C ALA A 114 14.89 -20.27 85.76
N VAL A 115 13.95 -20.66 84.87
CA VAL A 115 12.76 -21.40 85.25
C VAL A 115 12.56 -22.57 84.33
N VAL A 116 12.05 -23.68 84.88
CA VAL A 116 11.63 -24.86 84.15
C VAL A 116 10.13 -25.06 84.29
N PHE A 117 9.49 -25.30 83.17
CA PHE A 117 8.11 -25.73 83.06
C PHE A 117 8.15 -27.29 82.81
N SER A 118 7.53 -28.06 83.64
CA SER A 118 7.58 -29.52 83.52
C SER A 118 6.24 -30.15 83.87
N ARG A 119 5.68 -30.89 82.92
CA ARG A 119 4.43 -31.66 83.16
C ARG A 119 4.62 -32.66 84.22
N ALA A 120 5.80 -33.33 84.34
CA ALA A 120 6.06 -34.31 85.40
C ALA A 120 6.06 -33.71 86.80
N ARG A 121 6.71 -32.50 86.98
CA ARG A 121 6.67 -31.73 88.20
C ARG A 121 5.30 -31.26 88.52
N THR A 122 4.58 -30.67 87.57
CA THR A 122 3.20 -30.25 87.73
C THR A 122 2.27 -31.36 88.12
N LEU A 123 2.43 -32.55 87.47
CA LEU A 123 1.68 -33.73 87.80
C LEU A 123 1.94 -34.18 89.24
N ALA A 124 3.18 -34.23 89.73
CA ALA A 124 3.50 -34.54 91.10
C ALA A 124 2.82 -33.58 92.10
N GLU A 125 2.91 -32.28 91.87
CA GLU A 125 2.27 -31.25 92.72
C GLU A 125 0.72 -31.34 92.70
N VAL A 126 0.11 -31.53 91.54
CA VAL A 126 -1.33 -31.69 91.39
C VAL A 126 -1.84 -33.00 92.00
N SER A 127 -1.06 -34.06 91.87
CA SER A 127 -1.41 -35.37 92.44
C SER A 127 -1.41 -35.33 93.96
N ALA A 128 -0.64 -34.44 94.59
CA ALA A 128 -0.60 -34.22 96.03
C ALA A 128 -1.85 -33.48 96.56
N LEU A 129 -2.73 -32.95 95.69
CA LEU A 129 -3.94 -32.21 96.09
C LEU A 129 -5.18 -33.11 95.95
N PRO A 130 -5.77 -33.57 97.08
CA PRO A 130 -6.93 -34.46 97.01
C PRO A 130 -8.15 -33.86 96.29
N SER A 131 -8.30 -32.50 96.31
CA SER A 131 -9.41 -31.78 95.69
C SER A 131 -9.38 -31.88 94.18
N LEU A 132 -8.17 -32.19 93.61
CA LEU A 132 -8.00 -32.28 92.15
C LEU A 132 -7.99 -33.73 91.62
N ALA A 133 -8.07 -34.77 92.53
CA ALA A 133 -7.99 -36.17 92.14
C ALA A 133 -9.03 -36.52 91.04
N GLY A 134 -10.28 -36.04 91.22
CA GLY A 134 -11.35 -36.26 90.22
C GLY A 134 -11.12 -35.69 88.86
N GLU A 135 -10.62 -34.42 88.81
CA GLU A 135 -10.28 -33.74 87.55
C GLU A 135 -9.05 -34.41 86.93
N LEU A 136 -8.05 -34.74 87.68
CA LEU A 136 -6.86 -35.47 87.20
C LEU A 136 -7.22 -36.79 86.57
N ALA A 137 -8.07 -37.61 87.24
CA ALA A 137 -8.57 -38.83 86.68
C ALA A 137 -9.35 -38.69 85.40
N ALA A 138 -10.27 -37.70 85.37
CA ALA A 138 -11.04 -37.38 84.18
C ALA A 138 -10.13 -36.98 82.96
N ARG A 139 -9.01 -36.33 83.25
CA ARG A 139 -8.01 -35.91 82.23
C ARG A 139 -6.95 -37.03 82.04
N ARG A 140 -7.05 -38.20 82.56
CA ARG A 140 -6.08 -39.29 82.44
C ARG A 140 -4.68 -38.85 82.86
N GLY A 141 -4.50 -38.02 83.86
CA GLY A 141 -3.20 -37.52 84.32
C GLY A 141 -2.64 -36.38 83.56
N ARG A 142 -3.38 -35.82 82.59
CA ARG A 142 -2.91 -34.66 81.79
C ARG A 142 -3.01 -33.40 82.63
N VAL A 143 -1.85 -32.66 82.70
CA VAL A 143 -1.74 -31.42 83.44
C VAL A 143 -1.18 -30.36 82.47
N PRO A 144 -1.43 -29.07 82.67
CA PRO A 144 -0.82 -28.02 81.87
C PRO A 144 0.70 -27.97 82.08
N LEU A 145 1.42 -27.64 81.06
CA LEU A 145 2.89 -27.44 81.03
C LEU A 145 3.30 -26.11 81.66
N LEU A 146 2.72 -25.04 81.17
CA LEU A 146 3.27 -23.68 81.35
C LEU A 146 2.68 -22.93 82.56
N ARG A 147 1.83 -23.48 83.35
CA ARG A 147 1.16 -22.77 84.45
C ARG A 147 1.94 -22.67 85.74
N LEU A 148 2.90 -23.58 85.96
CA LEU A 148 3.75 -23.63 87.14
C LEU A 148 5.21 -23.50 86.73
N PRO A 149 5.82 -22.32 86.85
CA PRO A 149 7.28 -22.16 86.69
C PRO A 149 7.97 -22.57 87.97
N TYR A 150 8.99 -23.45 87.80
CA TYR A 150 9.84 -23.88 88.89
C TYR A 150 11.21 -23.26 88.74
N ALA A 151 11.69 -22.55 89.78
CA ALA A 151 13.05 -21.99 89.75
C ALA A 151 14.09 -23.09 89.70
N VAL A 152 15.10 -22.83 88.87
CA VAL A 152 16.30 -23.72 88.82
C VAL A 152 17.54 -22.83 88.96
N ASP A 153 18.56 -23.41 89.58
CA ASP A 153 19.80 -22.68 89.82
C ASP A 153 20.71 -22.79 88.58
N GLU A 154 20.33 -22.04 87.59
CA GLU A 154 21.01 -21.92 86.30
C GLU A 154 20.93 -20.51 85.74
N VAL A 155 21.94 -20.08 85.04
CA VAL A 155 21.95 -18.78 84.32
C VAL A 155 22.46 -18.99 82.87
N ALA A 156 22.00 -18.21 81.96
CA ALA A 156 22.47 -18.22 80.60
C ALA A 156 22.57 -16.80 80.08
N ASP A 157 23.62 -16.49 79.31
CA ASP A 157 23.79 -15.26 78.52
C ASP A 157 24.42 -15.60 77.18
N PRO A 158 23.71 -15.52 76.10
CA PRO A 158 22.38 -14.90 75.92
C PRO A 158 21.22 -15.73 76.57
N THR A 159 19.99 -15.15 76.56
CA THR A 159 18.78 -15.84 77.03
C THR A 159 18.52 -17.09 76.16
N GLU A 160 18.32 -18.25 76.84
CA GLU A 160 18.08 -19.55 76.19
C GLU A 160 16.68 -20.07 76.50
N VAL A 161 15.96 -20.52 75.46
CA VAL A 161 14.76 -21.35 75.61
C VAL A 161 15.13 -22.80 75.15
N ARG A 162 15.19 -23.73 76.04
CA ARG A 162 15.51 -25.15 75.75
C ARG A 162 14.23 -25.94 75.86
N VAL A 163 13.81 -26.48 74.70
CA VAL A 163 12.58 -27.30 74.55
C VAL A 163 12.96 -28.71 74.35
N ARG A 164 12.70 -29.58 75.34
CA ARG A 164 12.87 -31.00 75.20
C ARG A 164 11.77 -31.60 74.35
N VAL A 165 12.05 -31.87 73.13
CA VAL A 165 11.06 -32.27 72.07
C VAL A 165 10.64 -33.71 72.34
N ARG A 166 9.36 -33.97 72.33
CA ARG A 166 8.81 -35.31 72.39
C ARG A 166 9.17 -36.10 71.12
N PRO A 167 9.35 -37.47 71.26
CA PRO A 167 9.69 -38.27 70.07
C PRO A 167 8.70 -38.17 68.91
N ASP A 168 7.40 -38.01 69.22
CA ASP A 168 6.35 -37.82 68.20
C ASP A 168 6.40 -36.48 67.51
N ALA A 169 7.16 -35.51 68.03
CA ALA A 169 7.33 -34.19 67.45
C ALA A 169 8.71 -33.95 66.80
N ASP A 170 9.64 -34.91 66.85
CA ASP A 170 10.99 -34.76 66.30
C ASP A 170 11.00 -34.42 64.82
N ALA A 171 10.27 -35.19 64.01
CA ALA A 171 10.17 -34.95 62.58
C ALA A 171 9.57 -33.55 62.20
N LEU A 172 8.59 -33.08 62.99
CA LEU A 172 8.01 -31.77 62.84
C LEU A 172 9.07 -30.69 63.08
N VAL A 173 9.79 -30.80 64.23
CA VAL A 173 10.79 -29.75 64.56
C VAL A 173 11.88 -29.64 63.51
N ARG A 174 12.36 -30.79 62.98
CA ARG A 174 13.33 -30.84 61.90
C ARG A 174 12.78 -30.19 60.64
N THR A 175 11.55 -30.48 60.28
CA THR A 175 10.88 -29.88 59.11
C THR A 175 10.74 -28.37 59.28
N LEU A 176 10.37 -27.90 60.47
CA LEU A 176 10.23 -26.47 60.75
C LEU A 176 11.59 -25.74 60.68
N LEU A 177 12.68 -26.36 61.18
CA LEU A 177 14.03 -25.80 61.10
C LEU A 177 14.51 -25.71 59.65
N ALA A 178 14.34 -26.81 58.86
CA ALA A 178 14.73 -26.83 57.45
C ALA A 178 13.92 -25.85 56.57
N GLY A 179 12.65 -25.64 56.94
CA GLY A 179 11.73 -24.75 56.20
C GLY A 179 11.70 -23.32 56.76
N LEU A 180 12.58 -22.93 57.64
CA LEU A 180 12.56 -21.62 58.26
C LEU A 180 12.87 -20.54 57.21
N ASP A 181 11.89 -19.64 57.04
CA ASP A 181 11.91 -18.58 56.03
C ASP A 181 12.89 -17.44 56.44
N PRO A 182 13.98 -17.19 55.68
CA PRO A 182 14.92 -16.12 55.97
C PRO A 182 14.25 -14.74 56.03
N THR A 183 13.15 -14.56 55.29
CA THR A 183 12.44 -13.29 55.22
C THR A 183 11.86 -12.82 56.54
N LEU A 184 11.84 -13.66 57.56
CA LEU A 184 11.56 -13.25 58.96
C LEU A 184 12.41 -12.06 59.42
N LEU A 185 13.67 -11.99 59.01
CA LEU A 185 14.57 -10.87 59.31
C LEU A 185 14.11 -9.53 58.70
N LEU A 186 13.31 -9.56 57.62
CA LEU A 186 12.75 -8.34 57.04
C LEU A 186 11.55 -7.81 57.80
N VAL A 187 10.80 -8.72 58.45
CA VAL A 187 9.53 -8.41 59.16
C VAL A 187 9.68 -8.33 60.69
N LEU A 188 10.78 -8.83 61.23
CA LEU A 188 11.14 -8.76 62.65
C LEU A 188 12.28 -7.78 62.89
N PRO A 189 12.00 -6.47 63.08
CA PRO A 189 13.01 -5.41 63.06
C PRO A 189 13.99 -5.47 64.27
N GLY A 190 13.67 -6.20 65.29
CA GLY A 190 14.58 -6.43 66.42
C GLY A 190 15.75 -7.37 66.08
N LEU A 191 15.60 -8.22 65.10
CA LEU A 191 16.64 -9.20 64.73
C LEU A 191 17.44 -8.71 63.50
N ALA A 192 18.78 -8.75 63.65
CA ALA A 192 19.72 -8.54 62.54
C ALA A 192 20.31 -9.86 62.00
N ALA A 193 20.28 -10.89 62.79
CA ALA A 193 20.80 -12.20 62.40
C ALA A 193 19.96 -13.36 62.91
N LEU A 194 19.89 -14.43 62.14
CA LEU A 194 19.29 -15.70 62.47
C LEU A 194 20.30 -16.79 62.18
N GLU A 195 20.69 -17.59 63.20
CA GLU A 195 21.56 -18.74 63.04
C GLU A 195 20.75 -20.00 63.24
N VAL A 196 20.82 -20.92 62.28
CA VAL A 196 20.08 -22.18 62.31
C VAL A 196 21.08 -23.31 62.03
N ASP A 197 21.30 -24.17 63.03
CA ASP A 197 22.26 -25.30 62.98
C ASP A 197 23.63 -24.90 62.40
N GLY A 198 24.15 -23.73 62.78
CA GLY A 198 25.43 -23.19 62.31
C GLY A 198 25.39 -22.39 61.01
N ARG A 199 24.27 -22.39 60.23
CA ARG A 199 24.07 -21.49 59.10
C ARG A 199 23.65 -20.12 59.60
N VAL A 200 24.42 -19.09 59.31
CA VAL A 200 24.11 -17.70 59.70
C VAL A 200 23.46 -16.94 58.57
N LEU A 201 22.26 -16.46 58.78
CA LEU A 201 21.53 -15.54 57.91
C LEU A 201 21.60 -14.16 58.51
N ARG A 202 21.95 -13.13 57.71
CA ARG A 202 22.02 -11.74 58.17
C ARG A 202 21.23 -10.83 57.23
N ALA A 203 20.54 -9.90 57.78
CA ALA A 203 19.95 -8.79 57.08
C ALA A 203 20.97 -7.62 57.05
N GLU A 204 21.75 -7.51 55.97
CA GLU A 204 22.82 -6.53 55.85
C GLU A 204 22.31 -5.26 55.13
N PRO A 205 22.50 -4.08 55.69
CA PRO A 205 22.17 -2.82 54.98
C PRO A 205 23.00 -2.69 53.71
N ALA A 206 22.38 -2.42 52.56
CA ALA A 206 22.99 -2.26 51.27
C ALA A 206 22.47 -0.96 50.56
N GLY A 207 22.89 0.19 51.05
CA GLY A 207 22.37 1.47 50.66
C GLY A 207 20.91 1.70 51.12
N GLN A 208 19.99 1.84 50.21
CA GLN A 208 18.55 1.93 50.47
C GLN A 208 17.86 0.55 50.59
N ASP A 209 18.60 -0.52 50.34
CA ASP A 209 18.15 -1.90 50.31
C ASP A 209 18.70 -2.71 51.50
N VAL A 210 18.20 -3.94 51.64
CA VAL A 210 18.70 -4.92 52.59
C VAL A 210 19.11 -6.16 51.76
N LEU A 211 20.35 -6.61 51.99
CA LEU A 211 20.83 -7.87 51.42
C LEU A 211 20.52 -8.98 52.44
N LEU A 212 19.79 -10.01 51.97
CA LEU A 212 19.42 -11.16 52.78
C LEU A 212 19.52 -12.42 51.99
N ASP A 213 20.37 -13.38 52.40
CA ASP A 213 20.60 -14.67 51.75
C ASP A 213 20.87 -14.53 50.24
N GLY A 214 21.72 -13.53 49.87
CA GLY A 214 22.06 -13.23 48.48
C GLY A 214 20.99 -12.48 47.68
N VAL A 215 19.82 -12.26 48.23
CA VAL A 215 18.73 -11.48 47.61
C VAL A 215 18.73 -10.05 48.16
N ARG A 216 18.67 -9.08 47.23
CA ARG A 216 18.54 -7.66 47.55
C ARG A 216 17.07 -7.31 47.69
N TRP A 217 16.72 -6.72 48.83
CA TRP A 217 15.34 -6.35 49.17
C TRP A 217 15.19 -4.86 49.34
N ARG A 218 14.24 -4.22 48.65
CA ARG A 218 13.80 -2.88 48.93
C ARG A 218 12.69 -2.92 49.97
N VAL A 219 12.93 -2.33 51.12
CA VAL A 219 12.03 -2.42 52.27
C VAL A 219 11.40 -1.04 52.57
N ALA A 220 10.08 -1.02 52.70
CA ALA A 220 9.33 0.12 53.18
C ALA A 220 8.62 -0.24 54.47
N ARG A 221 8.75 0.62 55.50
CA ARG A 221 8.05 0.48 56.76
C ARG A 221 7.22 1.70 57.05
N GLY A 222 6.04 1.47 57.55
CA GLY A 222 5.14 2.52 58.01
C GLY A 222 4.53 2.15 59.35
N SER A 223 4.23 3.17 60.12
CA SER A 223 3.50 2.98 61.39
C SER A 223 2.73 4.23 61.74
N GLY A 224 1.63 4.08 62.47
CA GLY A 224 0.77 5.15 62.89
C GLY A 224 -0.23 4.70 63.93
N GLU A 225 -1.13 5.60 64.30
CA GLU A 225 -2.19 5.30 65.23
C GLU A 225 -3.54 5.13 64.56
N LEU A 226 -4.34 4.22 65.02
CA LEU A 226 -5.70 3.96 64.54
C LEU A 226 -6.72 4.67 65.45
N ALA A 227 -7.78 5.11 64.88
CA ALA A 227 -8.86 5.77 65.64
C ALA A 227 -9.44 4.82 66.69
N PRO A 228 -9.70 5.28 67.93
CA PRO A 228 -10.25 4.45 68.98
C PRO A 228 -11.52 3.71 68.62
N ALA A 229 -12.39 4.32 67.81
CA ALA A 229 -13.63 3.73 67.35
C ALA A 229 -13.47 2.43 66.58
N LEU A 230 -12.34 2.21 65.89
CA LEU A 230 -12.05 1.00 65.15
C LEU A 230 -11.82 -0.25 66.07
N HIS A 231 -11.51 0.00 67.34
CA HIS A 231 -11.27 -1.04 68.36
C HIS A 231 -12.47 -1.30 69.30
N ALA A 232 -13.58 -0.55 69.20
CA ALA A 232 -14.69 -0.58 70.15
C ALA A 232 -15.32 -1.96 70.33
N GLY A 233 -15.28 -2.81 69.31
CA GLY A 233 -15.81 -4.20 69.36
C GLY A 233 -14.76 -5.26 69.66
N ARG A 234 -13.51 -4.89 70.01
CA ARG A 234 -12.41 -5.83 70.25
C ARG A 234 -12.26 -6.14 71.73
N PRO A 235 -11.63 -7.28 72.11
CA PRO A 235 -11.26 -7.57 73.49
C PRO A 235 -10.50 -6.39 74.13
N VAL A 236 -10.70 -6.19 75.43
CA VAL A 236 -10.12 -5.04 76.17
C VAL A 236 -8.61 -4.93 76.02
N GLU A 237 -7.92 -6.04 75.98
CA GLU A 237 -6.46 -6.11 75.78
C GLU A 237 -6.07 -5.58 74.41
N GLU A 238 -6.88 -5.84 73.34
CA GLU A 238 -6.63 -5.36 72.01
C GLU A 238 -6.96 -3.86 71.82
N GLN A 239 -7.88 -3.33 72.57
CA GLN A 239 -8.25 -1.90 72.53
C GLN A 239 -7.11 -0.97 72.97
N ALA A 240 -6.15 -1.45 73.74
CA ALA A 240 -4.97 -0.71 74.13
C ALA A 240 -3.92 -0.59 73.02
N HIS A 241 -3.99 -1.49 72.02
CA HIS A 241 -3.00 -1.58 70.92
C HIS A 241 -3.51 -0.83 69.67
N ARG A 242 -3.46 0.52 69.67
CA ARG A 242 -3.96 1.37 68.61
C ARG A 242 -2.96 1.66 67.51
N ARG A 243 -1.75 1.11 67.63
CA ARG A 243 -0.69 1.34 66.65
C ARG A 243 -0.77 0.33 65.52
N TRP A 244 -0.77 0.81 64.30
CA TRP A 244 -0.56 -0.06 63.13
C TRP A 244 0.91 -0.04 62.73
N GLU A 245 1.39 -1.15 62.24
CA GLU A 245 2.72 -1.33 61.64
C GLU A 245 2.56 -2.10 60.33
N VAL A 246 3.25 -1.65 59.26
CA VAL A 246 3.26 -2.24 57.94
C VAL A 246 4.69 -2.31 57.44
N THR A 247 5.07 -3.45 56.97
CA THR A 247 6.33 -3.68 56.26
C THR A 247 6.02 -4.27 54.87
N TRP A 248 6.46 -3.60 53.83
CA TRP A 248 6.56 -4.12 52.52
C TRP A 248 8.02 -4.42 52.18
N ALA A 249 8.32 -5.56 51.56
CA ALA A 249 9.63 -5.92 51.05
C ALA A 249 9.49 -6.46 49.65
N VAL A 250 10.24 -5.92 48.74
CA VAL A 250 10.23 -6.30 47.29
C VAL A 250 11.65 -6.66 46.93
N PRO A 251 11.87 -7.87 46.38
CA PRO A 251 13.17 -8.21 45.83
C PRO A 251 13.49 -7.31 44.64
N VAL A 252 14.73 -6.89 44.54
CA VAL A 252 15.21 -6.04 43.43
C VAL A 252 16.56 -6.53 42.94
N ASP A 253 16.84 -6.33 41.67
CA ASP A 253 18.17 -6.53 41.12
C ASP A 253 19.15 -5.38 41.44
N GLY A 254 20.33 -5.41 40.82
CA GLY A 254 21.37 -4.38 41.04
C GLY A 254 20.95 -2.97 40.68
N ASP A 255 20.05 -2.85 39.70
CA ASP A 255 19.54 -1.58 39.17
C ASP A 255 18.25 -1.13 39.89
N GLY A 256 17.73 -1.94 40.81
CA GLY A 256 16.52 -1.64 41.58
C GLY A 256 15.21 -2.00 40.85
N VAL A 257 15.29 -2.84 39.82
CA VAL A 257 14.12 -3.38 39.12
C VAL A 257 13.49 -4.50 39.96
N PRO A 258 12.18 -4.47 40.21
CA PRO A 258 11.51 -5.48 41.01
C PRO A 258 11.59 -6.89 40.41
N GLN A 259 11.82 -7.86 41.27
CA GLN A 259 11.89 -9.30 40.95
C GLN A 259 10.75 -10.04 41.67
N PRO A 260 10.34 -11.21 41.20
CA PRO A 260 9.39 -12.06 41.91
C PRO A 260 9.90 -12.45 43.31
N PRO A 261 9.08 -12.31 44.36
CA PRO A 261 9.51 -12.73 45.69
C PRO A 261 9.64 -14.25 45.78
N PRO A 262 10.65 -14.76 46.50
CA PRO A 262 10.75 -16.19 46.81
C PRO A 262 9.70 -16.58 47.85
N GLY A 263 9.18 -17.81 47.76
CA GLY A 263 8.29 -18.39 48.75
C GLY A 263 6.80 -18.07 48.49
N PRO A 264 5.95 -18.42 49.46
CA PRO A 264 4.50 -18.30 49.30
C PRO A 264 4.03 -16.84 49.28
N ALA A 265 3.19 -16.53 48.28
CA ALA A 265 2.57 -15.21 48.12
C ALA A 265 1.35 -15.08 49.05
N VAL A 266 1.60 -14.80 50.34
CA VAL A 266 0.55 -14.65 51.36
C VAL A 266 0.78 -13.38 52.19
N VAL A 267 -0.31 -12.90 52.74
CA VAL A 267 -0.27 -11.80 53.73
C VAL A 267 0.33 -12.32 55.03
N ARG A 268 1.13 -11.51 55.71
CA ARG A 268 1.76 -11.85 57.01
C ARG A 268 1.26 -10.91 58.14
N ALA A 269 1.02 -11.45 59.33
CA ALA A 269 0.57 -10.72 60.51
C ALA A 269 1.27 -11.12 61.82
N PRO A 270 2.53 -10.85 62.04
CA PRO A 270 3.71 -10.90 61.17
C PRO A 270 4.01 -12.31 60.59
N THR A 271 3.40 -13.33 61.14
CA THR A 271 3.50 -14.71 60.62
C THR A 271 2.71 -14.86 59.32
N ALA A 272 3.12 -15.78 58.43
CA ALA A 272 2.37 -16.12 57.24
C ALA A 272 0.94 -16.52 57.60
N THR A 273 -0.04 -16.00 56.88
CA THR A 273 -1.45 -16.37 56.96
C THR A 273 -1.81 -17.30 55.79
N ASP A 274 -3.03 -17.79 55.81
CA ASP A 274 -3.60 -18.52 54.65
C ASP A 274 -4.22 -17.57 53.62
N ASP A 275 -4.19 -16.24 53.86
CA ASP A 275 -4.74 -15.23 52.96
C ASP A 275 -3.76 -14.94 51.83
N PRO A 276 -4.14 -15.20 50.59
CA PRO A 276 -3.26 -14.98 49.45
C PRO A 276 -2.96 -13.50 49.20
N LEU A 277 -1.82 -13.24 48.60
CA LEU A 277 -1.39 -11.90 48.18
C LEU A 277 -1.04 -11.95 46.70
N SER A 278 -1.82 -11.24 45.89
CA SER A 278 -1.58 -11.18 44.42
C SER A 278 -0.48 -10.20 43.99
N LEU A 279 -0.12 -9.29 44.88
CA LEU A 279 0.89 -8.26 44.60
C LEU A 279 2.33 -8.84 44.74
N PRO A 280 3.28 -8.43 43.88
CA PRO A 280 4.63 -9.01 43.85
C PRO A 280 5.51 -8.44 44.97
N GLY A 281 5.32 -8.92 46.17
CA GLY A 281 6.11 -8.52 47.33
C GLY A 281 5.70 -9.26 48.58
N LEU A 282 6.44 -9.03 49.65
CA LEU A 282 6.12 -9.52 50.99
C LEU A 282 5.42 -8.39 51.75
N LEU A 283 4.19 -8.64 52.17
CA LEU A 283 3.46 -7.78 53.07
C LEU A 283 3.38 -8.38 54.49
N ALA A 284 3.91 -7.67 55.46
CA ALA A 284 3.65 -7.96 56.89
C ALA A 284 2.98 -6.75 57.52
N ALA A 285 1.86 -6.96 58.18
CA ALA A 285 1.11 -5.89 58.78
C ALA A 285 0.45 -6.32 60.10
N SER A 286 0.16 -5.35 60.96
CA SER A 286 -0.50 -5.60 62.23
C SER A 286 -2.00 -5.87 62.06
N LEU A 287 -2.33 -6.87 61.26
CA LEU A 287 -3.71 -7.26 60.98
C LEU A 287 -4.30 -8.12 62.12
N PRO A 288 -5.58 -7.94 62.45
CA PRO A 288 -6.25 -8.80 63.39
C PRO A 288 -6.44 -10.19 62.77
N LEU A 289 -6.12 -11.21 63.52
CA LEU A 289 -6.30 -12.61 63.10
C LEU A 289 -7.53 -13.23 63.75
N GLY A 290 -8.14 -14.18 63.05
CA GLY A 290 -9.18 -15.04 63.58
C GLY A 290 -8.72 -15.88 64.78
N PRO A 291 -9.61 -16.62 65.46
CA PRO A 291 -9.28 -17.47 66.59
C PRO A 291 -8.25 -18.59 66.23
N ASP A 292 -8.27 -19.08 64.98
CA ASP A 292 -7.34 -20.06 64.43
C ASP A 292 -5.96 -19.44 64.10
N ARG A 293 -5.86 -18.10 64.11
CA ARG A 293 -4.71 -17.32 63.72
C ARG A 293 -4.13 -17.62 62.35
N ARG A 294 -4.92 -18.26 61.51
CA ARG A 294 -4.51 -18.62 60.15
C ARG A 294 -5.01 -17.61 59.13
N ARG A 295 -6.13 -16.94 59.44
CA ARG A 295 -6.75 -15.97 58.51
C ARG A 295 -6.91 -14.62 59.20
N VAL A 296 -6.81 -13.59 58.34
CA VAL A 296 -7.08 -12.21 58.75
C VAL A 296 -8.60 -12.06 58.99
N GLN A 297 -8.95 -11.48 60.09
CA GLN A 297 -10.34 -11.21 60.47
C GLN A 297 -10.85 -10.00 59.67
N PRO A 298 -11.88 -10.11 58.83
CA PRO A 298 -12.43 -8.99 58.08
C PRO A 298 -13.07 -7.96 59.05
N GLY A 299 -13.10 -6.71 58.63
CA GLY A 299 -13.73 -5.62 59.40
C GLY A 299 -13.06 -4.28 59.25
N PRO A 300 -13.63 -3.24 59.88
CA PRO A 300 -13.15 -1.86 59.75
C PRO A 300 -11.69 -1.67 60.15
N LEU A 301 -11.24 -2.38 61.21
CA LEU A 301 -9.86 -2.33 61.62
C LEU A 301 -8.89 -2.84 60.55
N THR A 302 -9.22 -4.02 60.00
CA THR A 302 -8.48 -4.57 58.86
C THR A 302 -8.45 -3.64 57.69
N GLY A 303 -9.60 -3.06 57.32
CA GLY A 303 -9.68 -2.07 56.21
C GLY A 303 -8.74 -0.88 56.43
N ALA A 304 -8.71 -0.32 57.62
CA ALA A 304 -7.81 0.79 57.92
C ALA A 304 -6.31 0.44 57.86
N VAL A 305 -5.94 -0.78 58.29
CA VAL A 305 -4.57 -1.25 58.17
C VAL A 305 -4.20 -1.54 56.70
N LEU A 306 -5.11 -2.06 55.91
CA LEU A 306 -4.90 -2.27 54.48
C LEU A 306 -4.77 -0.97 53.71
N GLU A 307 -5.54 0.06 54.06
CA GLU A 307 -5.37 1.41 53.50
C GLU A 307 -3.98 1.98 53.82
N ALA A 308 -3.54 1.84 55.06
CA ALA A 308 -2.18 2.22 55.45
C ALA A 308 -1.12 1.40 54.66
N ALA A 309 -1.35 0.12 54.47
CA ALA A 309 -0.47 -0.75 53.68
C ALA A 309 -0.40 -0.30 52.22
N ALA A 310 -1.52 0.14 51.64
CA ALA A 310 -1.56 0.68 50.28
C ALA A 310 -0.71 1.96 50.15
N GLY A 311 -0.80 2.87 51.11
CA GLY A 311 0.02 4.10 51.15
C GLY A 311 1.52 3.81 51.25
N VAL A 312 1.90 2.81 52.10
CA VAL A 312 3.30 2.39 52.23
C VAL A 312 3.80 1.75 50.92
N LEU A 313 2.97 0.95 50.26
CA LEU A 313 3.30 0.36 48.97
C LEU A 313 3.48 1.43 47.90
N ALA A 314 2.58 2.39 47.78
CA ALA A 314 2.70 3.47 46.81
C ALA A 314 4.01 4.24 46.98
N GLY A 315 4.40 4.51 48.22
CA GLY A 315 5.71 5.09 48.55
C GLY A 315 6.89 4.18 48.19
N LEU A 316 6.76 2.85 48.33
CA LEU A 316 7.76 1.88 47.90
C LEU A 316 7.93 1.86 46.40
N VAL A 317 6.82 1.81 45.63
CA VAL A 317 6.83 1.79 44.17
C VAL A 317 7.59 2.99 43.59
N LEU A 318 7.50 4.16 44.19
CA LEU A 318 8.28 5.33 43.77
C LEU A 318 9.78 5.20 43.98
N ARG A 319 10.22 4.33 44.92
CA ARG A 319 11.63 4.05 45.20
C ARG A 319 12.22 2.90 44.40
N LEU A 320 11.40 2.17 43.65
CA LEU A 320 11.85 1.18 42.66
C LEU A 320 12.44 1.89 41.44
N ALA A 321 13.19 1.16 40.63
CA ALA A 321 13.68 1.67 39.34
C ALA A 321 12.52 2.26 38.54
N ASP A 322 12.78 3.38 37.85
CA ASP A 322 11.75 4.03 37.05
C ASP A 322 11.56 3.27 35.71
N GLY A 323 10.63 2.33 35.71
CA GLY A 323 10.39 1.43 34.59
C GLY A 323 8.97 0.88 34.61
N PRO A 324 8.56 0.24 33.51
CA PRO A 324 7.23 -0.33 33.38
C PRO A 324 6.97 -1.48 34.37
N GLU A 325 8.00 -2.06 34.97
CA GLU A 325 7.89 -3.11 35.99
C GLU A 325 7.16 -2.62 37.24
N ARG A 326 7.10 -1.29 37.50
CA ARG A 326 6.23 -0.68 38.51
C ARG A 326 4.76 -1.03 38.30
N LEU A 327 4.33 -1.32 37.07
CA LEU A 327 2.97 -1.73 36.75
C LEU A 327 2.62 -3.13 37.27
N ALA A 328 3.60 -3.94 37.69
CA ALA A 328 3.35 -5.20 38.36
C ALA A 328 2.66 -5.04 39.72
N PHE A 329 2.75 -3.84 40.34
CA PHE A 329 2.09 -3.50 41.58
C PHE A 329 0.66 -2.97 41.42
N VAL A 330 0.18 -2.89 40.17
CA VAL A 330 -1.23 -2.58 39.90
C VAL A 330 -2.02 -3.88 40.04
N PRO A 331 -3.02 -3.91 40.95
CA PRO A 331 -3.84 -5.09 41.19
C PRO A 331 -4.52 -5.58 39.92
N GLY A 332 -4.46 -6.88 39.70
CA GLY A 332 -5.17 -7.55 38.61
C GLY A 332 -6.68 -7.59 38.83
N PRO A 333 -7.46 -8.00 37.83
CA PRO A 333 -8.91 -8.06 37.92
C PRO A 333 -9.43 -9.19 38.81
N LEU A 334 -8.59 -10.20 39.11
CA LEU A 334 -8.92 -11.32 39.96
C LEU A 334 -8.10 -11.27 41.23
N ALA A 335 -8.76 -11.14 42.37
CA ALA A 335 -8.14 -11.23 43.70
C ALA A 335 -8.08 -12.66 44.17
N GLY A 336 -7.06 -13.00 44.96
CA GLY A 336 -6.88 -14.32 45.55
C GLY A 336 -7.84 -14.62 46.70
N GLY A 337 -8.45 -13.55 47.29
CA GLY A 337 -9.38 -13.67 48.42
C GLY A 337 -9.90 -12.28 48.85
N GLU A 338 -10.72 -12.26 49.90
CA GLU A 338 -11.39 -11.02 50.36
C GLU A 338 -10.37 -9.94 50.82
N VAL A 339 -9.33 -10.35 51.55
CA VAL A 339 -8.28 -9.46 52.08
C VAL A 339 -7.47 -8.89 50.92
N ASP A 340 -7.12 -9.69 49.93
CA ASP A 340 -6.39 -9.30 48.73
C ASP A 340 -7.24 -8.34 47.88
N ALA A 341 -8.55 -8.61 47.75
CA ALA A 341 -9.47 -7.70 47.04
C ALA A 341 -9.56 -6.30 47.70
N ALA A 342 -9.68 -6.31 49.04
CA ALA A 342 -9.73 -5.08 49.79
C ALA A 342 -8.40 -4.28 49.69
N LEU A 343 -7.27 -4.98 49.80
CA LEU A 343 -5.95 -4.40 49.59
C LEU A 343 -5.81 -3.85 48.16
N GLY A 344 -6.21 -4.63 47.15
CA GLY A 344 -6.15 -4.22 45.75
C GLY A 344 -6.94 -2.94 45.50
N THR A 345 -8.14 -2.83 46.06
CA THR A 345 -8.98 -1.61 45.97
C THR A 345 -8.27 -0.39 46.58
N ALA A 346 -7.67 -0.57 47.75
CA ALA A 346 -6.93 0.50 48.43
C ALA A 346 -5.67 0.91 47.59
N VAL A 347 -4.94 -0.06 47.12
CA VAL A 347 -3.73 0.15 46.28
C VAL A 347 -4.06 0.90 44.99
N LEU A 348 -5.12 0.51 44.27
CA LEU A 348 -5.56 1.25 43.09
C LEU A 348 -5.88 2.70 43.39
N ARG A 349 -6.56 2.98 44.49
CA ARG A 349 -6.89 4.32 44.91
C ARG A 349 -5.66 5.17 45.19
N GLU A 350 -4.66 4.62 45.87
CA GLU A 350 -3.40 5.32 46.14
C GLU A 350 -2.56 5.50 44.88
N LEU A 351 -2.47 4.50 44.01
CA LEU A 351 -1.73 4.61 42.77
C LEU A 351 -2.33 5.63 41.77
N HIS A 352 -3.67 5.81 41.75
CA HIS A 352 -4.31 6.88 40.98
C HIS A 352 -3.82 8.29 41.38
N ARG A 353 -3.41 8.47 42.61
CA ARG A 353 -2.93 9.75 43.13
C ARG A 353 -1.40 9.88 43.05
N THR A 354 -0.71 8.79 42.75
CA THR A 354 0.75 8.68 42.79
C THR A 354 1.36 8.88 41.42
N ALA A 355 2.42 9.70 41.34
CA ALA A 355 3.11 9.98 40.09
C ALA A 355 4.16 8.88 39.76
N PHE A 356 3.71 7.62 39.62
CA PHE A 356 4.60 6.47 39.49
C PHE A 356 4.88 6.04 38.02
N LEU A 357 4.16 6.60 37.06
CA LEU A 357 4.32 6.32 35.62
C LEU A 357 5.31 7.30 35.03
N ALA A 358 6.60 7.00 35.09
CA ALA A 358 7.67 7.88 34.60
C ALA A 358 7.52 9.33 35.15
N GLY A 359 7.28 9.46 36.48
CA GLY A 359 7.07 10.74 37.12
C GLY A 359 5.72 11.40 36.92
N ARG A 360 4.78 10.73 36.23
CA ARG A 360 3.42 11.24 35.98
C ARG A 360 2.37 10.47 36.73
N ARG A 361 1.29 11.16 37.02
CA ARG A 361 0.08 10.53 37.56
C ARG A 361 -0.69 9.86 36.43
N PRO A 362 -1.44 8.76 36.73
CA PRO A 362 -2.19 8.05 35.73
C PRO A 362 -3.11 8.90 34.86
N ASP A 363 -3.82 9.87 35.46
CA ASP A 363 -4.72 10.80 34.78
C ASP A 363 -4.02 11.71 33.74
N ARG A 364 -2.70 11.86 33.87
CA ARG A 364 -1.84 12.64 32.96
C ARG A 364 -0.94 11.80 32.08
N ALA A 365 -0.97 10.52 32.24
CA ALA A 365 -0.13 9.59 31.51
C ALA A 365 -0.78 9.16 30.19
N VAL A 366 -0.06 9.32 29.09
CA VAL A 366 -0.49 8.88 27.75
C VAL A 366 0.47 7.84 27.21
N VAL A 367 -0.07 6.74 26.75
CA VAL A 367 0.69 5.63 26.14
C VAL A 367 0.24 5.42 24.72
N LEU A 368 1.17 5.34 23.79
CA LEU A 368 0.90 4.94 22.42
C LEU A 368 1.19 3.44 22.25
N ASP A 369 0.18 2.70 21.85
CA ASP A 369 0.28 1.25 21.73
C ASP A 369 1.31 0.84 20.66
N GLY A 370 2.25 -0.03 21.06
CA GLY A 370 3.29 -0.55 20.15
C GLY A 370 4.32 0.47 19.68
N ALA A 371 4.41 1.63 20.37
CA ALA A 371 5.34 2.69 19.99
C ALA A 371 6.81 2.26 20.15
N SER A 372 7.60 2.55 19.11
CA SER A 372 9.06 2.45 19.19
C SER A 372 9.66 3.63 19.96
N PRO A 373 10.88 3.50 20.54
CA PRO A 373 11.56 4.63 21.17
C PRO A 373 11.73 5.83 20.22
N ALA A 374 12.01 5.58 18.95
CA ALA A 374 12.16 6.61 17.93
C ALA A 374 10.85 7.36 17.69
N LEU A 375 9.72 6.65 17.65
CA LEU A 375 8.39 7.24 17.47
C LEU A 375 8.00 8.10 18.68
N VAL A 376 8.25 7.61 19.91
CA VAL A 376 8.00 8.39 21.13
C VAL A 376 8.82 9.69 21.15
N ALA A 377 10.10 9.62 20.81
CA ALA A 377 10.98 10.79 20.78
C ALA A 377 10.55 11.80 19.71
N LEU A 378 10.11 11.32 18.54
CA LEU A 378 9.64 12.16 17.44
C LEU A 378 8.34 12.88 17.78
N LEU A 379 7.43 12.22 18.52
CA LEU A 379 6.14 12.77 18.91
C LEU A 379 6.21 13.71 20.13
N ALA A 380 7.35 13.79 20.82
CA ALA A 380 7.51 14.61 22.02
C ALA A 380 7.09 16.09 21.88
N PRO A 381 7.29 16.76 20.73
CA PRO A 381 6.81 18.14 20.54
C PRO A 381 5.29 18.27 20.42
N VAL A 382 4.59 17.17 20.11
CA VAL A 382 3.15 17.14 19.85
C VAL A 382 2.37 16.61 21.05
N VAL A 383 2.87 15.55 21.67
CA VAL A 383 2.22 14.89 22.80
C VAL A 383 3.25 14.27 23.73
N GLU A 384 3.06 14.50 25.04
CA GLU A 384 3.90 13.89 26.05
C GLU A 384 3.52 12.42 26.28
N LEU A 385 4.17 11.52 25.57
CA LEU A 385 3.99 10.07 25.76
C LEU A 385 4.84 9.52 26.90
N LEU A 386 4.39 8.42 27.51
CA LEU A 386 5.26 7.58 28.32
C LEU A 386 6.34 6.94 27.42
N PRO A 387 7.52 6.61 28.01
CA PRO A 387 8.56 5.91 27.27
C PRO A 387 8.05 4.60 26.65
N ALA A 388 8.61 4.23 25.51
CA ALA A 388 8.18 3.07 24.71
C ALA A 388 8.05 1.73 25.50
N PRO A 389 8.92 1.39 26.47
CA PRO A 389 8.77 0.15 27.25
C PRO A 389 7.44 0.02 28.01
N TRP A 390 6.79 1.16 28.33
CA TRP A 390 5.50 1.18 29.02
C TRP A 390 4.34 0.76 28.10
N SER A 391 4.53 0.79 26.79
CA SER A 391 3.51 0.41 25.82
C SER A 391 3.40 -1.09 25.57
N ALA A 392 4.27 -1.91 26.20
CA ALA A 392 4.27 -3.34 25.99
C ALA A 392 2.90 -3.97 26.32
N SER A 393 2.43 -4.87 25.48
CA SER A 393 1.07 -5.46 25.58
C SER A 393 0.78 -6.10 26.93
N ARG A 394 1.80 -6.70 27.58
CA ARG A 394 1.68 -7.26 28.93
C ARG A 394 1.20 -6.26 29.99
N TRP A 395 1.43 -4.97 29.81
CA TRP A 395 1.05 -3.90 30.73
C TRP A 395 -0.31 -3.27 30.43
N SER A 396 -0.92 -3.64 29.32
CA SER A 396 -2.19 -3.03 28.86
C SER A 396 -3.32 -3.08 29.88
N ALA A 397 -3.42 -4.18 30.63
CA ALA A 397 -4.44 -4.35 31.67
C ALA A 397 -4.15 -3.44 32.88
N ALA A 398 -2.92 -3.37 33.32
CA ALA A 398 -2.50 -2.52 34.44
C ALA A 398 -2.68 -1.02 34.13
N LEU A 399 -2.27 -0.58 32.95
CA LEU A 399 -2.47 0.79 32.50
C LEU A 399 -3.94 1.20 32.46
N ARG A 400 -4.81 0.31 31.97
CA ARG A 400 -6.27 0.52 32.00
C ARG A 400 -6.82 0.59 33.42
N ALA A 401 -6.37 -0.31 34.31
CA ALA A 401 -6.83 -0.35 35.69
C ALA A 401 -6.51 0.94 36.44
N VAL A 402 -5.36 1.57 36.20
CA VAL A 402 -5.00 2.86 36.81
C VAL A 402 -5.53 4.05 36.01
N GLY A 403 -6.24 3.88 34.91
CA GLY A 403 -6.85 4.96 34.13
C GLY A 403 -5.89 5.79 33.29
N ALA A 404 -4.73 5.25 32.92
CA ALA A 404 -3.83 5.89 31.97
C ALA A 404 -4.47 5.94 30.57
N ARG A 405 -4.34 7.07 29.88
CA ARG A 405 -4.89 7.26 28.53
C ARG A 405 -4.08 6.43 27.54
N ARG A 406 -4.76 5.59 26.80
CA ARG A 406 -4.15 4.83 25.73
C ARG A 406 -4.55 5.41 24.38
N LEU A 407 -3.56 5.57 23.51
CA LEU A 407 -3.75 5.91 22.11
C LEU A 407 -3.40 4.68 21.28
N ASP A 408 -4.26 4.34 20.35
CA ASP A 408 -3.94 3.50 19.21
C ASP A 408 -3.48 4.38 18.03
N LEU A 409 -3.18 3.78 16.91
CA LEU A 409 -2.77 4.52 15.71
C LEU A 409 -3.88 5.40 15.14
N ALA A 410 -5.14 5.01 15.31
CA ALA A 410 -6.27 5.82 14.90
C ALA A 410 -6.39 7.10 15.75
N GLY A 411 -6.31 6.96 17.08
CA GLY A 411 -6.28 8.12 17.99
C GLY A 411 -5.05 9.01 17.79
N LEU A 412 -3.92 8.42 17.35
CA LEU A 412 -2.75 9.21 16.94
C LEU A 412 -3.04 10.03 15.68
N THR A 413 -3.67 9.47 14.66
CA THR A 413 -4.01 10.22 13.42
C THR A 413 -4.95 11.37 13.69
N GLU A 414 -5.93 11.20 14.59
CA GLU A 414 -6.82 12.27 15.04
C GLU A 414 -6.05 13.39 15.76
N LEU A 415 -5.10 13.03 16.61
CA LEU A 415 -4.28 14.00 17.34
C LEU A 415 -3.34 14.77 16.39
N LEU A 416 -2.89 14.12 15.31
CA LEU A 416 -2.04 14.73 14.28
C LEU A 416 -2.81 15.65 13.33
N ALA A 417 -4.13 15.58 13.29
CA ALA A 417 -4.94 16.47 12.48
C ALA A 417 -4.76 17.93 12.94
N GLY A 418 -4.22 18.76 12.06
CA GLY A 418 -3.94 20.17 12.38
C GLY A 418 -2.61 20.45 13.07
N VAL A 419 -1.75 19.45 13.20
CA VAL A 419 -0.39 19.65 13.72
C VAL A 419 0.48 20.30 12.65
N GLU A 420 1.02 21.47 12.95
CA GLU A 420 1.96 22.18 12.08
C GLU A 420 3.39 21.73 12.36
N GLN A 421 3.97 20.97 11.46
CA GLN A 421 5.35 20.49 11.51
C GLN A 421 6.00 20.55 10.11
N PRO A 422 7.32 20.73 10.03
CA PRO A 422 8.01 20.74 8.74
C PRO A 422 7.80 19.41 7.96
N PRO A 423 7.74 19.44 6.63
CA PRO A 423 7.57 18.23 5.81
C PRO A 423 8.59 17.11 6.12
N SER A 424 9.81 17.45 6.46
CA SER A 424 10.84 16.49 6.87
C SER A 424 10.50 15.77 8.20
N TRP A 425 9.77 16.43 9.11
CA TRP A 425 9.29 15.79 10.33
C TRP A 425 8.23 14.71 9.99
N TRP A 426 7.31 15.02 9.09
CA TRP A 426 6.31 14.07 8.60
C TRP A 426 6.96 12.86 7.93
N GLY A 427 8.00 13.09 7.11
CA GLY A 427 8.76 11.99 6.51
C GLY A 427 9.35 11.05 7.56
N ARG A 428 9.97 11.57 8.62
CA ARG A 428 10.49 10.76 9.73
C ARG A 428 9.37 10.05 10.50
N LEU A 429 8.21 10.69 10.63
CA LEU A 429 7.05 10.07 11.26
C LEU A 429 6.59 8.85 10.46
N TYR A 430 6.47 8.96 9.13
CA TYR A 430 6.08 7.85 8.28
C TYR A 430 7.08 6.70 8.29
N ASP A 431 8.36 7.01 8.41
CA ASP A 431 9.41 5.98 8.56
C ASP A 431 9.31 5.24 9.90
N ALA A 432 8.83 5.92 10.96
CA ALA A 432 8.71 5.36 12.31
C ALA A 432 7.38 4.63 12.56
N LEU A 433 6.34 4.86 11.74
CA LEU A 433 5.02 4.25 11.89
C LEU A 433 4.99 2.80 11.36
N PRO A 434 4.26 1.88 12.02
CA PRO A 434 4.02 0.56 11.48
C PRO A 434 3.09 0.62 10.25
N PRO A 435 3.17 -0.33 9.33
CA PRO A 435 2.39 -0.33 8.09
C PRO A 435 0.94 -0.83 8.27
N ASP A 436 0.24 -0.32 9.26
CA ASP A 436 -1.16 -0.67 9.54
C ASP A 436 -2.11 0.19 8.70
N ARG A 437 -2.75 -0.40 7.69
CA ARG A 437 -3.63 0.31 6.76
C ARG A 437 -4.95 0.77 7.40
N ASP A 438 -5.50 -0.04 8.28
CA ASP A 438 -6.86 0.18 8.77
C ASP A 438 -6.92 1.36 9.74
N GLN A 439 -5.86 1.55 10.51
CA GLN A 439 -5.78 2.60 11.51
C GLN A 439 -5.13 3.90 11.02
N LEU A 440 -4.35 3.86 9.92
CA LEU A 440 -3.62 5.02 9.39
C LEU A 440 -4.30 5.65 8.16
N GLY A 441 -5.52 5.26 7.82
CA GLY A 441 -6.22 5.77 6.63
C GLY A 441 -6.48 7.27 6.62
N ALA A 442 -6.55 7.91 7.78
CA ALA A 442 -6.72 9.35 7.96
C ALA A 442 -5.42 10.08 8.34
N LEU A 443 -4.27 9.49 8.04
CA LEU A 443 -2.97 10.09 8.33
C LEU A 443 -2.78 11.38 7.54
N PRO A 444 -2.53 12.54 8.20
CA PRO A 444 -2.29 13.79 7.49
C PRO A 444 -1.02 13.74 6.66
N VAL A 445 -1.04 14.40 5.50
CA VAL A 445 0.10 14.41 4.57
C VAL A 445 0.37 15.83 4.07
N PRO A 446 1.58 16.36 4.26
CA PRO A 446 1.95 17.66 3.71
C PRO A 446 2.09 17.58 2.19
N LEU A 447 1.47 18.52 1.51
CA LEU A 447 1.52 18.69 0.07
C LEU A 447 2.65 19.65 -0.33
N ALA A 448 3.06 19.59 -1.59
CA ALA A 448 4.07 20.48 -2.16
C ALA A 448 3.62 21.96 -2.16
N ASP A 449 2.32 22.23 -2.21
CA ASP A 449 1.72 23.57 -2.12
C ASP A 449 1.66 24.14 -0.68
N GLY A 450 2.21 23.44 0.30
CA GLY A 450 2.24 23.85 1.70
C GLY A 450 0.98 23.51 2.51
N ARG A 451 -0.06 22.97 1.90
CA ARG A 451 -1.28 22.53 2.59
C ARG A 451 -1.08 21.14 3.22
N LEU A 452 -1.91 20.83 4.21
CA LEU A 452 -1.96 19.50 4.82
C LEU A 452 -3.20 18.76 4.31
N ALA A 453 -3.00 17.63 3.66
CA ALA A 453 -4.09 16.77 3.24
C ALA A 453 -4.52 15.84 4.41
N PRO A 454 -5.80 15.58 4.61
CA PRO A 454 -6.29 14.76 5.73
C PRO A 454 -6.10 13.25 5.53
N SER A 455 -5.66 12.82 4.37
CA SER A 455 -5.50 11.41 4.02
C SER A 455 -4.49 11.22 2.89
N PRO A 456 -3.75 10.11 2.87
CA PRO A 456 -2.87 9.76 1.75
C PRO A 456 -3.62 9.37 0.46
N ARG A 457 -4.90 9.01 0.54
CA ARG A 457 -5.66 8.46 -0.60
C ARG A 457 -5.73 9.43 -1.77
N GLY A 458 -5.33 8.96 -2.94
CA GLY A 458 -5.36 9.72 -4.19
C GLY A 458 -4.35 10.86 -4.24
N LEU A 459 -3.40 10.94 -3.33
CA LEU A 459 -2.26 11.83 -3.43
C LEU A 459 -1.19 11.22 -4.33
N LEU A 460 -0.48 12.07 -5.04
CA LEU A 460 0.60 11.65 -5.95
C LEU A 460 1.95 11.69 -5.23
N LEU A 461 2.70 10.60 -5.33
CA LEU A 461 4.11 10.59 -4.99
C LEU A 461 4.93 10.79 -6.27
N ALA A 462 5.54 11.95 -6.40
CA ALA A 462 6.40 12.30 -7.53
C ALA A 462 7.87 12.22 -7.13
N GLU A 463 8.66 11.54 -7.94
CA GLU A 463 10.13 11.56 -7.89
C GLU A 463 10.72 12.55 -8.92
N LEU A 464 9.85 13.31 -9.59
CA LEU A 464 10.25 14.26 -10.62
C LEU A 464 10.80 15.56 -10.00
N PRO A 465 11.86 16.13 -10.58
CA PRO A 465 12.49 17.35 -10.09
C PRO A 465 11.73 18.62 -10.55
N VAL A 466 10.41 18.55 -10.71
CA VAL A 466 9.59 19.63 -11.21
C VAL A 466 8.34 19.82 -10.33
N ASP A 467 7.89 21.06 -10.25
CA ASP A 467 6.68 21.40 -9.50
C ASP A 467 5.42 21.07 -10.30
N LEU A 468 4.73 20.02 -9.90
CA LEU A 468 3.47 19.58 -10.50
C LEU A 468 2.24 20.30 -9.93
N THR A 469 2.40 21.23 -9.02
CA THR A 469 1.26 21.94 -8.39
C THR A 469 0.57 22.88 -9.36
N ALA A 470 1.30 23.43 -10.32
CA ALA A 470 0.76 24.25 -11.41
C ALA A 470 -0.29 23.51 -12.26
N LEU A 471 -0.24 22.17 -12.27
CA LEU A 471 -1.21 21.33 -12.96
C LEU A 471 -2.47 21.03 -12.12
N GLY A 472 -2.67 21.69 -10.98
CA GLY A 472 -3.79 21.43 -10.07
C GLY A 472 -3.74 20.03 -9.41
N LEU A 473 -2.60 19.36 -9.43
CA LEU A 473 -2.40 18.03 -8.87
C LEU A 473 -2.07 18.10 -7.38
N ARG A 474 -2.57 17.13 -6.62
CA ARG A 474 -2.30 17.02 -5.18
C ARG A 474 -1.05 16.15 -4.97
N VAL A 475 0.10 16.77 -4.93
CA VAL A 475 1.39 16.11 -4.84
C VAL A 475 1.90 16.15 -3.40
N VAL A 476 2.38 15.02 -2.89
CA VAL A 476 3.04 14.93 -1.59
C VAL A 476 4.35 15.71 -1.62
N HIS A 477 4.60 16.48 -0.55
CA HIS A 477 5.87 17.21 -0.45
C HIS A 477 7.07 16.23 -0.54
N PRO A 478 8.10 16.50 -1.33
CA PRO A 478 9.22 15.55 -1.57
C PRO A 478 9.89 15.04 -0.29
N GLN A 479 10.07 15.89 0.72
CA GLN A 479 10.66 15.52 2.00
C GLN A 479 9.76 14.59 2.84
N ALA A 480 8.46 14.54 2.55
CA ALA A 480 7.49 13.68 3.21
C ALA A 480 7.14 12.43 2.41
N ALA A 481 7.56 12.32 1.16
CA ALA A 481 7.30 11.19 0.30
C ALA A 481 7.96 9.91 0.85
N ARG A 482 7.15 8.91 1.21
CA ARG A 482 7.61 7.64 1.78
C ARG A 482 6.78 6.46 1.25
N PRO A 483 7.37 5.25 1.18
CA PRO A 483 6.67 4.04 0.72
C PRO A 483 5.43 3.69 1.54
N LEU A 484 5.35 4.14 2.80
CA LEU A 484 4.16 3.96 3.62
C LEU A 484 2.93 4.57 2.96
N LEU A 485 3.05 5.77 2.39
CA LEU A 485 1.92 6.48 1.78
C LEU A 485 1.32 5.72 0.61
N LEU A 486 2.14 5.03 -0.20
CA LEU A 486 1.65 4.14 -1.27
C LEU A 486 0.78 3.01 -0.72
N ARG A 487 1.21 2.40 0.40
CA ARG A 487 0.43 1.35 1.07
C ARG A 487 -0.89 1.88 1.63
N LEU A 488 -0.95 3.15 1.98
CA LEU A 488 -2.14 3.83 2.51
C LEU A 488 -3.04 4.43 1.42
N GLY A 489 -2.70 4.24 0.14
CA GLY A 489 -3.54 4.63 -0.99
C GLY A 489 -3.10 5.89 -1.72
N ALA A 490 -1.89 6.39 -1.49
CA ALA A 490 -1.24 7.29 -2.42
C ALA A 490 -0.85 6.54 -3.70
N VAL A 491 -0.75 7.24 -4.81
CA VAL A 491 -0.49 6.68 -6.13
C VAL A 491 0.87 7.18 -6.62
N PRO A 492 1.71 6.33 -7.21
CA PRO A 492 2.93 6.81 -7.84
C PRO A 492 2.57 7.76 -8.98
N ALA A 493 3.31 8.86 -9.08
CA ALA A 493 3.15 9.83 -10.15
C ALA A 493 3.87 9.34 -11.41
N GLU A 494 3.26 8.39 -12.11
CA GLU A 494 3.78 7.91 -13.39
C GLU A 494 3.51 8.97 -14.46
N PRO A 495 4.53 9.48 -15.16
CA PRO A 495 4.38 10.59 -16.09
C PRO A 495 3.29 10.39 -17.13
N ARG A 496 3.18 9.19 -17.71
CA ARG A 496 2.16 8.87 -18.71
C ARG A 496 0.74 8.94 -18.13
N ALA A 497 0.52 8.34 -16.96
CA ALA A 497 -0.78 8.36 -16.30
C ALA A 497 -1.20 9.77 -15.88
N LEU A 498 -0.23 10.63 -15.55
CA LEU A 498 -0.52 12.03 -15.22
C LEU A 498 -0.93 12.84 -16.45
N LEU A 499 -0.32 12.59 -17.61
CA LEU A 499 -0.72 13.25 -18.88
C LEU A 499 -2.13 12.83 -19.32
N GLU A 500 -2.63 11.68 -18.89
CA GLU A 500 -4.01 11.23 -19.15
C GLU A 500 -5.03 11.82 -18.14
N ASP A 501 -4.56 12.50 -17.09
CA ASP A 501 -5.46 13.13 -16.09
C ASP A 501 -6.16 14.37 -16.71
N PRO A 502 -7.50 14.45 -16.68
CA PRO A 502 -8.24 15.57 -17.23
C PRO A 502 -7.84 16.94 -16.67
N ARG A 503 -7.32 16.98 -15.44
CA ARG A 503 -6.86 18.24 -14.82
C ARG A 503 -5.60 18.77 -15.49
N VAL A 504 -4.71 17.89 -15.93
CA VAL A 504 -3.50 18.30 -16.66
C VAL A 504 -3.89 18.91 -18.01
N ARG A 505 -4.82 18.26 -18.71
CA ARG A 505 -5.37 18.80 -19.95
C ARG A 505 -6.03 20.16 -19.74
N ALA A 506 -6.89 20.28 -18.75
CA ALA A 506 -7.54 21.56 -18.43
C ALA A 506 -6.53 22.65 -18.05
N ALA A 507 -5.45 22.30 -17.34
CA ALA A 507 -4.38 23.24 -17.01
C ALA A 507 -3.64 23.74 -18.26
N VAL A 508 -3.39 22.85 -19.23
CA VAL A 508 -2.77 23.23 -20.51
C VAL A 508 -3.68 24.12 -21.33
N GLU A 509 -4.97 23.78 -21.44
CA GLU A 509 -5.96 24.57 -22.18
C GLU A 509 -6.15 25.98 -21.59
N ALA A 510 -6.05 26.13 -20.27
CA ALA A 510 -6.16 27.42 -19.59
C ALA A 510 -4.84 28.21 -19.56
N ALA A 511 -3.70 27.56 -19.72
CA ALA A 511 -2.39 28.17 -19.47
C ALA A 511 -2.03 29.34 -20.40
N LEU A 512 -2.59 29.38 -21.61
CA LEU A 512 -2.33 30.49 -22.53
C LEU A 512 -2.98 31.82 -22.09
N ASP A 513 -4.06 31.75 -21.31
CA ASP A 513 -4.78 32.88 -20.76
C ASP A 513 -4.20 33.33 -19.39
N GLU A 514 -3.26 32.60 -18.84
CA GLU A 514 -2.60 32.91 -17.57
C GLU A 514 -1.52 34.00 -17.76
N GLU A 515 -1.24 34.77 -16.70
CA GLU A 515 -0.21 35.81 -16.73
C GLU A 515 1.20 35.21 -16.91
N ASP A 516 1.43 34.03 -16.38
CA ASP A 516 2.70 33.28 -16.50
C ASP A 516 2.44 31.79 -16.79
N PRO A 517 2.49 31.37 -18.06
CA PRO A 517 2.31 29.96 -18.43
C PRO A 517 3.52 29.06 -18.17
N ALA A 518 4.69 29.63 -17.80
CA ALA A 518 5.94 28.88 -17.64
C ALA A 518 5.83 27.67 -16.69
N PRO A 519 5.20 27.77 -15.49
CA PRO A 519 5.13 26.62 -14.57
C PRO A 519 4.38 25.42 -15.15
N VAL A 520 3.30 25.67 -15.90
CA VAL A 520 2.52 24.60 -16.56
C VAL A 520 3.37 23.97 -17.66
N SER A 521 4.01 24.81 -18.49
CA SER A 521 4.84 24.36 -19.61
C SER A 521 6.02 23.51 -19.14
N GLU A 522 6.74 23.94 -18.12
CA GLU A 522 7.86 23.21 -17.53
C GLU A 522 7.43 21.86 -16.95
N ALA A 523 6.30 21.86 -16.23
CA ALA A 523 5.75 20.65 -15.64
C ALA A 523 5.34 19.63 -16.72
N VAL A 524 4.64 20.07 -17.76
CA VAL A 524 4.21 19.20 -18.86
C VAL A 524 5.39 18.70 -19.68
N LEU A 525 6.37 19.53 -20.01
CA LEU A 525 7.57 19.09 -20.73
C LEU A 525 8.34 18.03 -19.94
N ALA A 526 8.43 18.16 -18.62
CA ALA A 526 9.08 17.16 -17.78
C ALA A 526 8.28 15.84 -17.74
N LEU A 527 6.95 15.91 -17.72
CA LEU A 527 6.10 14.72 -17.80
C LEU A 527 6.26 14.02 -19.15
N VAL A 528 6.24 14.77 -20.25
CA VAL A 528 6.42 14.23 -21.62
C VAL A 528 7.79 13.58 -21.77
N ALA A 529 8.85 14.23 -21.28
CA ALA A 529 10.19 13.65 -21.27
C ALA A 529 10.25 12.32 -20.50
N GLY A 530 9.55 12.24 -19.36
CA GLY A 530 9.47 11.01 -18.55
C GLY A 530 8.56 9.92 -19.13
N ALA A 531 7.55 10.31 -19.91
CA ALA A 531 6.58 9.40 -20.50
C ALA A 531 7.07 8.74 -21.80
N GLY A 532 8.05 9.35 -22.49
CA GLY A 532 8.57 8.86 -23.77
C GLY A 532 7.50 8.84 -24.87
N LEU A 533 6.66 9.88 -24.94
CA LEU A 533 5.60 9.97 -25.94
C LEU A 533 6.16 10.14 -27.34
N THR A 534 5.42 9.61 -28.32
CA THR A 534 5.64 9.85 -29.75
C THR A 534 4.82 11.04 -30.23
N PRO A 535 5.28 11.75 -31.30
CA PRO A 535 4.52 12.86 -31.86
C PRO A 535 3.09 12.46 -32.27
N GLY A 536 2.10 13.27 -31.89
CA GLY A 536 0.69 13.04 -32.20
C GLY A 536 -0.03 12.03 -31.30
N GLU A 537 0.64 11.42 -30.33
CA GLU A 537 0.03 10.43 -29.41
C GLU A 537 -1.02 11.07 -28.47
N LEU A 538 -0.79 12.29 -28.05
CA LEU A 538 -1.73 13.12 -27.29
C LEU A 538 -1.93 14.47 -27.99
N PRO A 539 -2.85 14.58 -28.98
CA PRO A 539 -3.01 15.76 -29.83
C PRO A 539 -3.27 17.06 -29.07
N TRP A 540 -3.97 17.00 -27.92
CA TRP A 540 -4.28 18.17 -27.10
C TRP A 540 -3.03 18.87 -26.52
N LEU A 541 -1.86 18.20 -26.49
CA LEU A 541 -0.60 18.81 -26.07
C LEU A 541 -0.15 19.92 -27.03
N ALA A 542 -0.66 19.94 -28.28
CA ALA A 542 -0.39 21.02 -29.24
C ALA A 542 -0.88 22.40 -28.76
N ALA A 543 -1.80 22.43 -27.81
CA ALA A 543 -2.26 23.66 -27.15
C ALA A 543 -1.31 24.15 -26.04
N LEU A 544 -0.25 23.38 -25.68
CA LEU A 544 0.70 23.77 -24.62
C LEU A 544 1.40 25.09 -25.02
N PRO A 545 1.29 26.15 -24.21
CA PRO A 545 2.03 27.38 -24.50
C PRO A 545 3.51 27.17 -24.30
N LEU A 546 4.28 27.47 -25.34
CA LEU A 546 5.74 27.42 -25.30
C LEU A 546 6.32 28.80 -25.71
N PRO A 547 7.47 29.17 -25.16
CA PRO A 547 8.11 30.42 -25.54
C PRO A 547 8.72 30.30 -26.94
N ASP A 548 8.41 31.29 -27.81
CA ASP A 548 9.05 31.43 -29.11
C ASP A 548 10.45 32.09 -29.01
N ALA A 549 11.14 32.13 -30.13
CA ALA A 549 12.46 32.75 -30.23
C ALA A 549 12.43 34.28 -30.03
N ASP A 550 11.27 34.92 -30.21
CA ASP A 550 11.06 36.36 -30.09
C ASP A 550 10.62 36.78 -28.68
N GLY A 551 10.40 35.81 -27.79
CA GLY A 551 10.04 35.98 -26.37
C GLY A 551 8.55 36.03 -26.11
N GLY A 552 7.71 35.71 -27.09
CA GLY A 552 6.27 35.54 -26.95
C GLY A 552 5.92 34.12 -26.49
N TRP A 553 4.64 33.90 -26.20
CA TRP A 553 4.09 32.56 -25.88
C TRP A 553 3.11 32.17 -26.99
N ARG A 554 3.27 30.95 -27.50
CA ARG A 554 2.39 30.39 -28.54
C ARG A 554 2.07 28.93 -28.25
N PRO A 555 0.94 28.39 -28.72
CA PRO A 555 0.66 26.97 -28.71
C PRO A 555 1.80 26.19 -29.40
N ALA A 556 2.14 25.04 -28.82
CA ALA A 556 3.20 24.19 -29.40
C ALA A 556 2.95 23.81 -30.86
N GLY A 557 1.66 23.61 -31.24
CA GLY A 557 1.24 23.28 -32.59
C GLY A 557 1.38 24.41 -33.62
N GLU A 558 1.71 25.62 -33.18
CA GLU A 558 2.00 26.79 -34.05
C GLU A 558 3.51 27.09 -34.11
N LEU A 559 4.34 26.24 -33.49
CA LEU A 559 5.78 26.42 -33.40
C LEU A 559 6.53 25.40 -34.25
N LEU A 560 7.59 25.84 -34.89
CA LEU A 560 8.53 25.05 -35.67
C LEU A 560 9.78 24.76 -34.87
N LEU A 561 10.34 23.56 -35.02
CA LEU A 561 11.68 23.26 -34.54
C LEU A 561 12.71 24.03 -35.36
N PRO A 562 13.71 24.73 -34.76
CA PRO A 562 14.65 25.58 -35.46
C PRO A 562 15.41 24.87 -36.59
N ASP A 563 15.79 23.62 -36.35
CA ASP A 563 16.54 22.79 -37.27
C ASP A 563 15.67 21.71 -37.95
N GLY A 564 14.35 21.85 -37.83
CA GLY A 564 13.41 20.91 -38.44
C GLY A 564 13.31 21.10 -39.96
N PRO A 565 13.12 20.02 -40.72
CA PRO A 565 12.99 20.11 -42.19
C PRO A 565 11.82 20.98 -42.64
N LEU A 566 10.70 20.99 -41.91
CA LEU A 566 9.52 21.76 -42.22
C LEU A 566 9.80 23.27 -42.15
N ALA A 567 10.61 23.73 -41.20
CA ALA A 567 10.94 25.17 -41.05
C ALA A 567 11.59 25.79 -42.30
N ALA A 568 12.21 24.97 -43.15
CA ALA A 568 12.79 25.40 -44.42
C ALA A 568 11.79 25.41 -45.58
N LEU A 569 10.62 24.78 -45.44
CA LEU A 569 9.66 24.55 -46.52
C LEU A 569 8.48 25.51 -46.50
N VAL A 570 8.06 25.92 -45.30
CA VAL A 570 6.89 26.79 -45.13
C VAL A 570 7.25 28.26 -45.14
N ASP A 571 6.27 29.11 -45.46
CA ASP A 571 6.42 30.55 -45.37
C ASP A 571 6.33 31.03 -43.92
N ARG A 572 7.34 31.72 -43.42
CA ARG A 572 7.34 32.28 -42.05
C ARG A 572 6.30 33.37 -41.85
N GLU A 573 5.85 34.04 -42.91
CA GLU A 573 4.79 35.05 -42.86
C GLU A 573 3.40 34.39 -42.68
N ALA A 574 3.31 33.07 -42.82
CA ALA A 574 2.09 32.31 -42.64
C ALA A 574 1.66 32.09 -41.16
N GLY A 575 2.34 32.72 -40.20
CA GLY A 575 1.93 32.74 -38.79
C GLY A 575 2.68 31.77 -37.86
N PHE A 576 3.59 30.95 -38.36
CA PHE A 576 4.39 30.07 -37.51
C PHE A 576 5.47 30.80 -36.72
N GLY A 577 5.60 30.50 -35.42
CA GLY A 577 6.74 30.87 -34.60
C GLY A 577 7.85 29.80 -34.66
N VAL A 578 9.04 30.18 -34.22
CA VAL A 578 10.13 29.19 -33.99
C VAL A 578 10.25 29.01 -32.48
N VAL A 579 10.23 27.78 -31.96
CA VAL A 579 10.38 27.54 -30.54
C VAL A 579 11.73 28.02 -30.03
N ARG A 580 11.79 28.56 -28.81
CA ARG A 580 13.04 29.05 -28.20
C ARG A 580 14.09 27.94 -28.18
N PRO A 581 15.29 28.16 -28.75
CA PRO A 581 16.37 27.18 -28.77
C PRO A 581 16.76 26.72 -27.36
N GLY A 582 16.96 25.42 -27.18
CA GLY A 582 17.40 24.84 -25.92
C GLY A 582 16.34 24.72 -24.83
N LEU A 583 15.07 24.90 -25.13
CA LEU A 583 13.95 24.77 -24.18
C LEU A 583 13.81 23.32 -23.67
N ALA A 584 13.83 22.34 -24.58
CA ALA A 584 13.79 20.93 -24.27
C ALA A 584 14.44 20.12 -25.40
N HIS A 585 14.54 18.79 -25.22
CA HIS A 585 14.99 17.91 -26.29
C HIS A 585 14.06 17.96 -27.50
N PRO A 586 14.55 17.93 -28.74
CA PRO A 586 13.69 17.98 -29.93
C PRO A 586 12.57 16.95 -29.97
N ASP A 587 12.84 15.72 -29.52
CA ASP A 587 11.82 14.66 -29.46
C ASP A 587 10.68 15.01 -28.48
N VAL A 588 10.98 15.64 -27.33
CA VAL A 588 10.01 16.11 -26.35
C VAL A 588 9.16 17.24 -26.94
N LEU A 589 9.80 18.17 -27.64
CA LEU A 589 9.12 19.27 -28.32
C LEU A 589 8.21 18.76 -29.45
N ALA A 590 8.68 17.79 -30.23
CA ALA A 590 7.85 17.14 -31.25
C ALA A 590 6.68 16.36 -30.63
N ALA A 591 6.89 15.71 -29.48
CA ALA A 591 5.84 14.97 -28.80
C ALA A 591 4.73 15.87 -28.23
N VAL A 592 5.04 17.13 -27.86
CA VAL A 592 4.02 18.12 -27.47
C VAL A 592 3.39 18.86 -28.64
N GLY A 593 3.78 18.54 -29.87
CA GLY A 593 3.15 19.11 -31.06
C GLY A 593 3.96 20.19 -31.75
N VAL A 594 5.20 20.54 -31.33
CA VAL A 594 6.09 21.40 -32.09
C VAL A 594 6.43 20.73 -33.42
N LEU A 595 6.24 21.46 -34.51
CA LEU A 595 6.29 20.91 -35.85
C LEU A 595 7.74 20.64 -36.29
N HIS A 596 8.04 19.34 -36.41
CA HIS A 596 9.27 18.88 -37.04
C HIS A 596 9.08 18.61 -38.53
N GLY A 597 7.97 17.97 -38.87
CA GLY A 597 7.47 17.62 -40.19
C GLY A 597 6.02 18.04 -40.33
N PHE A 598 5.37 17.53 -41.35
CA PHE A 598 3.93 17.78 -41.56
C PHE A 598 3.09 17.12 -40.44
N ALA A 599 2.12 17.89 -39.94
CA ALA A 599 1.22 17.41 -38.88
C ALA A 599 0.11 16.53 -39.48
N VAL A 600 -0.03 15.32 -38.93
CA VAL A 600 -1.13 14.41 -39.26
C VAL A 600 -2.21 14.56 -38.20
N VAL A 601 -3.43 14.88 -38.61
CA VAL A 601 -4.54 15.09 -37.71
C VAL A 601 -5.75 14.23 -38.09
N PRO A 602 -6.47 13.68 -37.07
CA PRO A 602 -7.74 13.01 -37.35
C PRO A 602 -8.75 14.00 -37.97
N VAL A 603 -9.63 13.55 -38.84
CA VAL A 603 -10.61 14.41 -39.53
C VAL A 603 -11.51 15.19 -38.59
N GLN A 604 -11.88 14.58 -37.42
CA GLN A 604 -12.68 15.27 -36.41
C GLN A 604 -11.97 16.45 -35.74
N ASP A 605 -10.66 16.51 -35.82
CA ASP A 605 -9.81 17.53 -35.20
C ASP A 605 -9.16 18.42 -36.27
N ALA A 606 -9.62 18.32 -37.54
CA ALA A 606 -9.02 18.95 -38.71
C ALA A 606 -9.76 20.25 -39.09
N GLU A 607 -10.04 21.11 -38.12
CA GLU A 607 -10.50 22.45 -38.39
C GLU A 607 -9.42 23.18 -39.22
N ASP A 608 -9.76 23.88 -40.29
CA ASP A 608 -8.86 24.68 -41.12
C ASP A 608 -7.88 23.88 -42.04
N VAL A 609 -8.20 22.62 -42.39
CA VAL A 609 -7.41 21.92 -43.42
C VAL A 609 -7.91 22.27 -44.83
N ASP A 610 -6.99 22.71 -45.67
CA ASP A 610 -7.32 23.16 -47.02
C ASP A 610 -7.94 22.06 -47.89
N GLY A 611 -9.12 22.34 -48.48
CA GLY A 611 -9.85 21.40 -49.34
C GLY A 611 -10.46 20.19 -48.63
N LEU A 612 -10.55 20.17 -47.28
CA LEU A 612 -11.07 19.02 -46.52
C LEU A 612 -12.48 18.66 -46.95
N ASP A 613 -13.38 19.64 -47.05
CA ASP A 613 -14.78 19.37 -47.40
C ASP A 613 -14.91 18.79 -48.81
N ASP A 614 -14.13 19.30 -49.77
CA ASP A 614 -14.07 18.80 -51.14
C ASP A 614 -13.57 17.36 -51.21
N TRP A 615 -12.53 17.04 -50.42
CA TRP A 615 -12.04 15.67 -50.32
C TRP A 615 -13.06 14.73 -49.67
N LEU A 616 -13.71 15.15 -48.59
CA LEU A 616 -14.73 14.33 -47.92
C LEU A 616 -15.92 14.05 -48.86
N ALA A 617 -16.24 14.98 -49.75
CA ALA A 617 -17.28 14.77 -50.75
C ALA A 617 -16.91 13.72 -51.80
N THR A 618 -15.63 13.38 -51.98
CA THR A 618 -15.18 12.33 -52.90
C THR A 618 -15.28 10.92 -52.31
N LEU A 619 -15.47 10.79 -50.98
CA LEU A 619 -15.53 9.51 -50.31
C LEU A 619 -16.84 8.77 -50.57
N ALA A 620 -16.78 7.44 -50.68
CA ALA A 620 -17.99 6.65 -50.85
C ALA A 620 -18.88 6.69 -49.59
N PRO A 621 -20.21 6.66 -49.74
CA PRO A 621 -21.13 6.64 -48.61
C PRO A 621 -20.82 5.51 -47.61
N GLY A 622 -20.48 5.92 -46.37
CA GLY A 622 -20.13 4.99 -45.28
C GLY A 622 -18.64 4.60 -45.17
N GLN A 623 -17.79 5.19 -45.97
CA GLN A 623 -16.33 5.07 -45.82
C GLN A 623 -15.87 5.96 -44.68
N GLU A 624 -15.14 5.39 -43.72
CA GLU A 624 -14.50 6.18 -42.67
C GLU A 624 -13.30 6.93 -43.25
N PRO A 625 -13.21 8.24 -43.05
CA PRO A 625 -12.08 9.01 -43.56
C PRO A 625 -10.81 8.70 -42.79
N GLU A 626 -9.69 8.55 -43.49
CA GLU A 626 -8.35 8.44 -42.90
C GLU A 626 -7.86 9.84 -42.45
N PRO A 627 -6.84 9.86 -41.56
CA PRO A 627 -6.23 11.12 -41.11
C PRO A 627 -5.75 12.00 -42.28
N VAL A 628 -5.78 13.28 -42.07
CA VAL A 628 -5.35 14.27 -43.06
C VAL A 628 -4.03 14.94 -42.67
N VAL A 629 -3.36 15.56 -43.63
CA VAL A 629 -2.13 16.30 -43.37
C VAL A 629 -2.44 17.79 -43.45
N ARG A 630 -2.10 18.51 -42.40
CA ARG A 630 -2.31 19.95 -42.28
C ARG A 630 -1.19 20.75 -42.96
N ASP A 631 -1.45 21.99 -43.35
CA ASP A 631 -0.49 23.02 -43.77
C ASP A 631 0.26 22.72 -45.11
N LEU A 632 -0.32 21.88 -45.97
CA LEU A 632 0.21 21.63 -47.31
C LEU A 632 0.17 22.87 -48.21
N ASP A 633 -0.85 23.69 -48.05
CA ASP A 633 -1.06 24.93 -48.78
C ASP A 633 -0.05 26.04 -48.42
N LEU A 634 0.61 25.89 -47.24
CA LEU A 634 1.60 26.83 -46.74
C LEU A 634 3.03 26.52 -47.25
N VAL A 635 3.21 25.45 -48.02
CA VAL A 635 4.49 25.10 -48.63
C VAL A 635 4.80 26.11 -49.77
N ARG A 636 5.95 26.74 -49.69
CA ARG A 636 6.41 27.65 -50.75
C ARG A 636 6.51 26.93 -52.08
N PRO A 637 6.14 27.63 -53.21
CA PRO A 637 6.15 27.01 -54.54
C PRO A 637 7.51 26.42 -54.96
N ASP A 638 8.61 27.04 -54.54
CA ASP A 638 9.98 26.60 -54.82
C ASP A 638 10.45 25.45 -53.92
N ALA A 639 9.77 25.22 -52.79
CA ALA A 639 10.15 24.19 -51.80
C ALA A 639 9.47 22.82 -52.05
N TRP A 640 8.54 22.70 -52.99
CA TRP A 640 7.82 21.45 -53.26
C TRP A 640 8.67 20.23 -53.51
N PRO A 641 9.83 20.29 -54.23
CA PRO A 641 10.68 19.13 -54.39
C PRO A 641 11.17 18.54 -53.07
N ALA A 642 11.50 19.42 -52.11
CA ALA A 642 11.94 19.01 -50.76
C ALA A 642 10.74 18.57 -49.89
N ALA A 643 9.59 19.26 -50.02
CA ALA A 643 8.35 18.88 -49.36
C ALA A 643 7.89 17.46 -49.76
N LEU A 644 7.93 17.14 -51.05
CA LEU A 644 7.62 15.79 -51.53
C LEU A 644 8.62 14.74 -51.01
N ALA A 645 9.89 15.11 -50.85
CA ALA A 645 10.90 14.25 -50.26
C ALA A 645 10.62 13.97 -48.77
N LEU A 646 10.21 15.01 -48.02
CA LEU A 646 9.81 14.90 -46.64
C LEU A 646 8.55 14.04 -46.45
N LEU A 647 7.48 14.33 -47.23
CA LEU A 647 6.23 13.56 -47.21
C LEU A 647 6.49 12.07 -47.51
N ARG A 648 7.45 11.79 -48.42
CA ARG A 648 7.85 10.40 -48.71
C ARG A 648 8.61 9.77 -47.56
N ALA A 649 9.54 10.49 -46.95
CA ALA A 649 10.33 9.99 -45.81
C ALA A 649 9.46 9.63 -44.62
N ASP A 650 8.41 10.40 -44.41
CA ASP A 650 7.45 10.22 -43.32
C ASP A 650 6.25 9.28 -43.69
N ASP A 651 6.32 8.67 -44.89
CA ASP A 651 5.29 7.75 -45.42
C ASP A 651 3.89 8.38 -45.58
N LEU A 652 3.83 9.69 -45.68
CA LEU A 652 2.58 10.45 -45.76
C LEU A 652 1.96 10.49 -47.15
N LEU A 653 2.75 10.21 -48.20
CA LEU A 653 2.28 10.20 -49.62
C LEU A 653 1.22 9.10 -49.88
N ARG A 654 1.10 8.12 -48.99
CA ARG A 654 0.08 7.06 -49.12
C ARG A 654 -1.28 7.48 -48.56
N LEU A 655 -1.35 8.54 -47.78
CA LEU A 655 -2.60 9.01 -47.23
C LEU A 655 -3.55 9.48 -48.35
N PRO A 656 -4.81 9.03 -48.38
CA PRO A 656 -5.74 9.34 -49.45
C PRO A 656 -5.94 10.87 -49.65
N TYR A 657 -6.04 11.60 -48.56
CA TYR A 657 -6.14 13.07 -48.62
C TYR A 657 -4.91 13.71 -49.28
N VAL A 658 -3.69 13.26 -48.86
CA VAL A 658 -2.45 13.84 -49.45
C VAL A 658 -2.36 13.52 -50.92
N ALA A 659 -2.69 12.30 -51.31
CA ALA A 659 -2.70 11.92 -52.71
C ALA A 659 -3.71 12.76 -53.54
N TRP A 660 -4.90 12.91 -53.02
CA TRP A 660 -5.96 13.74 -53.62
C TRP A 660 -5.53 15.22 -53.72
N TRP A 661 -5.06 15.77 -52.61
CA TRP A 661 -4.65 17.16 -52.55
C TRP A 661 -3.50 17.48 -53.54
N LEU A 662 -2.45 16.67 -53.55
CA LEU A 662 -1.30 16.80 -54.42
C LEU A 662 -1.69 16.67 -55.92
N ALA A 663 -2.62 15.76 -56.24
CA ALA A 663 -3.08 15.57 -57.64
C ALA A 663 -3.78 16.85 -58.18
N ALA A 664 -4.45 17.57 -57.27
CA ALA A 664 -5.23 18.77 -57.62
C ALA A 664 -4.42 20.07 -57.63
N HIS A 665 -3.25 20.11 -56.94
CA HIS A 665 -2.50 21.34 -56.75
C HIS A 665 -1.20 21.37 -57.60
N PRO A 666 -0.72 22.57 -58.03
CA PRO A 666 0.41 22.73 -58.91
C PRO A 666 1.79 22.53 -58.21
N VAL A 667 1.99 21.35 -57.65
CA VAL A 667 3.18 21.01 -56.78
C VAL A 667 4.38 20.55 -57.60
N LEU A 668 4.25 20.25 -58.89
CA LEU A 668 5.33 19.79 -59.73
C LEU A 668 5.73 20.86 -60.75
N ALA A 669 6.64 21.78 -60.35
CA ALA A 669 7.13 22.86 -61.20
C ALA A 669 5.98 23.74 -61.75
N GLY A 670 4.90 23.97 -60.97
CA GLY A 670 3.74 24.72 -61.36
C GLY A 670 2.67 23.95 -62.16
N ALA A 671 2.84 22.65 -62.34
CA ALA A 671 1.88 21.77 -62.92
C ALA A 671 1.23 20.87 -61.84
N ARG A 672 0.00 20.42 -62.02
CA ARG A 672 -0.69 19.47 -61.19
C ARG A 672 -0.18 18.04 -61.47
N PRO A 673 0.06 17.18 -60.51
CA PRO A 673 0.44 15.79 -60.74
C PRO A 673 -0.54 15.05 -61.67
N ALA A 674 -1.83 15.30 -61.52
CA ALA A 674 -2.87 14.69 -62.32
C ALA A 674 -2.75 15.03 -63.81
N ASP A 675 -2.07 16.15 -64.18
CA ASP A 675 -1.83 16.60 -65.53
C ASP A 675 -0.56 15.99 -66.16
N LEU A 676 0.15 15.17 -65.40
CA LEU A 676 1.46 14.63 -65.79
C LEU A 676 1.47 13.08 -65.75
N ARG A 677 2.36 12.50 -66.55
CA ARG A 677 2.63 11.03 -66.50
C ARG A 677 3.94 10.73 -65.79
N ALA A 678 3.99 9.59 -65.13
CA ALA A 678 5.21 9.13 -64.48
C ALA A 678 6.29 8.76 -65.50
N PRO A 679 7.59 8.94 -65.16
CA PRO A 679 8.66 8.34 -65.96
C PRO A 679 8.51 6.83 -66.01
N GLY A 680 8.49 6.29 -67.30
CA GLY A 680 8.30 4.84 -67.53
C GLY A 680 6.85 4.35 -67.36
N SER A 681 5.87 5.26 -67.35
CA SER A 681 4.44 4.95 -67.36
C SER A 681 4.02 4.23 -68.65
N ASP A 682 2.75 3.83 -68.71
CA ASP A 682 2.14 3.23 -69.93
C ASP A 682 2.51 4.07 -71.17
N PRO A 683 3.14 3.47 -72.20
CA PRO A 683 3.49 4.14 -73.42
C PRO A 683 2.31 4.83 -74.11
N LEU A 684 1.08 4.38 -73.89
CA LEU A 684 -0.12 4.99 -74.45
C LEU A 684 -0.40 6.39 -73.88
N LEU A 685 0.17 6.75 -72.74
CA LEU A 685 0.08 8.09 -72.18
C LEU A 685 1.11 9.06 -72.75
N ALA A 686 2.12 8.57 -73.48
CA ALA A 686 3.14 9.41 -74.09
C ALA A 686 2.56 10.38 -75.12
N GLY A 687 2.90 11.66 -75.06
CA GLY A 687 2.34 12.68 -75.93
C GLY A 687 0.95 13.14 -75.50
N LEU A 688 0.15 12.39 -74.79
CA LEU A 688 -1.10 12.81 -74.15
C LEU A 688 -0.83 13.58 -72.89
N TYR A 689 0.07 13.09 -72.05
CA TYR A 689 0.52 13.71 -70.80
C TYR A 689 2.02 14.01 -70.84
N ASP A 690 2.43 15.17 -70.34
CA ASP A 690 3.82 15.53 -70.23
C ASP A 690 4.49 14.76 -69.12
N GLU A 691 5.79 14.47 -69.23
CA GLU A 691 6.48 13.68 -68.22
C GLU A 691 6.76 14.52 -66.97
N ALA A 692 6.40 13.96 -65.80
CA ALA A 692 6.61 14.57 -64.52
C ALA A 692 8.10 14.73 -64.16
N PRO A 693 8.53 15.90 -63.61
CA PRO A 693 9.94 16.09 -63.18
C PRO A 693 10.34 15.27 -61.99
N ALA A 694 9.38 14.78 -61.23
CA ALA A 694 9.58 13.94 -60.02
C ALA A 694 8.38 13.01 -59.80
N GLN A 695 8.57 11.95 -59.05
CA GLN A 695 7.46 11.07 -58.63
C GLN A 695 6.66 11.74 -57.48
N ALA A 696 5.37 11.84 -57.67
CA ALA A 696 4.42 12.33 -56.70
C ALA A 696 3.12 11.53 -56.79
N PRO A 697 2.31 11.46 -55.71
CA PRO A 697 0.96 10.92 -55.82
C PRO A 697 0.13 11.68 -56.87
N GLY A 698 -0.76 10.96 -57.56
CA GLY A 698 -1.64 11.56 -58.59
C GLY A 698 -1.00 11.67 -59.97
N VAL A 699 0.32 11.43 -60.15
CA VAL A 699 0.94 11.32 -61.48
C VAL A 699 0.44 10.04 -62.16
N ARG A 700 0.06 10.14 -63.47
CA ARG A 700 -0.56 9.03 -64.17
C ARG A 700 0.45 7.92 -64.51
N HIS A 701 0.12 6.68 -64.20
CA HIS A 701 0.99 5.51 -64.44
C HIS A 701 0.44 4.60 -65.54
N ALA A 702 -0.85 4.46 -65.64
CA ALA A 702 -1.51 3.56 -66.59
C ALA A 702 -2.71 4.24 -67.23
N LEU A 703 -3.01 3.87 -68.50
CA LEU A 703 -4.20 4.34 -69.20
C LEU A 703 -5.50 3.97 -68.47
N THR A 704 -5.52 2.82 -67.79
CA THR A 704 -6.68 2.36 -67.02
C THR A 704 -7.03 3.29 -65.83
N GLU A 705 -6.06 3.98 -65.22
CA GLU A 705 -6.30 4.97 -64.20
C GLU A 705 -6.98 6.21 -64.78
N VAL A 706 -6.50 6.66 -65.92
CA VAL A 706 -7.08 7.84 -66.64
C VAL A 706 -8.52 7.54 -67.08
N LEU A 707 -8.77 6.33 -67.56
CA LEU A 707 -10.11 5.92 -67.97
C LEU A 707 -11.11 5.80 -66.82
N ALA A 708 -10.62 5.59 -65.61
CA ALA A 708 -11.48 5.46 -64.42
C ALA A 708 -11.90 6.83 -63.84
N ASP A 709 -11.04 7.82 -63.89
CA ASP A 709 -11.23 9.06 -63.14
C ASP A 709 -11.05 10.38 -63.94
N ALA A 710 -10.57 10.31 -65.22
CA ALA A 710 -10.24 11.49 -66.06
C ALA A 710 -10.48 11.19 -67.57
N ALA A 711 -11.51 10.43 -67.91
CA ALA A 711 -11.80 10.07 -69.27
C ALA A 711 -12.15 11.29 -70.20
N ASP A 712 -12.85 12.27 -69.63
CA ASP A 712 -13.14 13.52 -70.38
C ASP A 712 -11.86 14.33 -70.68
N ASP A 713 -10.95 14.49 -69.67
CA ASP A 713 -9.64 15.14 -69.89
C ASP A 713 -8.82 14.34 -70.95
N LEU A 714 -8.91 13.03 -70.98
CA LEU A 714 -8.26 12.20 -72.00
C LEU A 714 -8.82 12.50 -73.41
N LEU A 715 -10.13 12.63 -73.54
CA LEU A 715 -10.78 12.97 -74.81
C LEU A 715 -10.35 14.36 -75.26
N ASP A 716 -10.32 15.35 -74.36
CA ASP A 716 -9.83 16.69 -74.67
C ASP A 716 -8.38 16.65 -75.14
N ARG A 717 -7.52 15.85 -74.53
CA ARG A 717 -6.11 15.72 -74.90
C ARG A 717 -5.96 14.96 -76.20
N LEU A 718 -6.77 14.02 -76.53
CA LEU A 718 -6.83 13.33 -77.84
C LEU A 718 -7.25 14.36 -78.91
N ALA A 719 -8.16 15.24 -78.61
CA ALA A 719 -8.65 16.27 -79.50
C ALA A 719 -7.73 17.51 -79.63
N ASP A 720 -6.68 17.65 -78.82
CA ASP A 720 -5.74 18.77 -78.90
C ASP A 720 -4.78 18.60 -80.10
N PRO A 721 -4.86 19.44 -81.13
CA PRO A 721 -4.01 19.33 -82.30
C PRO A 721 -2.52 19.62 -82.05
N ARG A 722 -2.16 20.17 -80.85
CA ARG A 722 -0.77 20.44 -80.47
C ARG A 722 -0.04 19.16 -80.01
N ARG A 723 -0.78 18.15 -79.60
CA ARG A 723 -0.23 16.92 -79.10
C ARG A 723 0.19 16.02 -80.23
N ARG A 724 1.37 15.46 -80.17
CA ARG A 724 1.92 14.55 -81.16
C ARG A 724 1.64 13.12 -80.79
N LEU A 725 0.73 12.51 -81.49
CA LEU A 725 0.33 11.12 -81.34
C LEU A 725 0.51 10.38 -82.64
N ASP A 726 0.78 9.10 -82.53
CA ASP A 726 0.79 8.24 -83.75
C ASP A 726 -0.56 7.50 -83.85
N ARG A 727 -0.80 6.97 -85.04
CA ARG A 727 -2.04 6.27 -85.40
C ARG A 727 -2.26 5.05 -84.51
N ALA A 728 -1.22 4.25 -84.23
CA ALA A 728 -1.30 3.02 -83.47
C ALA A 728 -1.66 3.31 -82.00
N GLN A 729 -1.06 4.38 -81.42
CA GLN A 729 -1.36 4.89 -80.11
C GLN A 729 -2.82 5.34 -79.99
N VAL A 730 -3.29 6.19 -80.92
CA VAL A 730 -4.67 6.66 -80.91
C VAL A 730 -5.65 5.49 -81.03
N ARG A 731 -5.36 4.54 -81.90
CA ARG A 731 -6.18 3.32 -82.06
C ARG A 731 -6.23 2.51 -80.77
N ALA A 732 -5.11 2.34 -80.07
CA ALA A 732 -5.04 1.57 -78.81
C ALA A 732 -5.82 2.28 -77.70
N VAL A 733 -5.69 3.65 -77.58
CA VAL A 733 -6.45 4.43 -76.63
C VAL A 733 -7.96 4.39 -76.87
N HIS A 734 -8.40 4.51 -78.13
CA HIS A 734 -9.81 4.35 -78.51
C HIS A 734 -10.31 2.93 -78.20
N ALA A 735 -9.51 1.90 -78.44
CA ALA A 735 -9.87 0.52 -78.08
C ALA A 735 -10.05 0.36 -76.58
N ALA A 736 -9.22 1.03 -75.78
CA ALA A 736 -9.31 1.02 -74.32
C ALA A 736 -10.53 1.78 -73.83
N LEU A 737 -10.82 2.96 -74.41
CA LEU A 737 -12.05 3.73 -74.13
C LEU A 737 -13.31 2.90 -74.43
N ALA A 738 -13.38 2.30 -75.61
CA ALA A 738 -14.51 1.45 -75.98
C ALA A 738 -14.65 0.20 -75.14
N ALA A 739 -13.55 -0.30 -74.55
CA ALA A 739 -13.56 -1.46 -73.67
C ALA A 739 -13.98 -1.09 -72.23
N ALA A 740 -13.56 0.07 -71.72
CA ALA A 740 -13.85 0.56 -70.39
C ALA A 740 -15.26 1.17 -70.29
N ALA A 741 -15.75 1.74 -71.41
CA ALA A 741 -17.03 2.42 -71.53
C ALA A 741 -17.26 3.42 -70.35
N PRO A 742 -16.33 4.37 -70.12
CA PRO A 742 -16.51 5.36 -69.08
C PRO A 742 -17.72 6.22 -69.35
N ASP A 743 -18.31 6.79 -68.33
CA ASP A 743 -19.35 7.81 -68.44
C ASP A 743 -18.65 9.13 -68.84
N VAL A 744 -18.81 9.57 -70.07
CA VAL A 744 -18.16 10.75 -70.64
C VAL A 744 -19.13 11.58 -71.47
N ASP A 745 -18.90 12.86 -71.54
CA ASP A 745 -19.58 13.72 -72.48
C ASP A 745 -19.01 13.54 -73.90
N PRO A 746 -19.87 13.31 -74.97
CA PRO A 746 -19.40 13.18 -76.32
C PRO A 746 -18.55 14.40 -76.77
N PRO A 747 -17.33 14.19 -77.27
CA PRO A 747 -16.43 15.29 -77.58
C PRO A 747 -16.89 16.01 -78.87
N GLU A 748 -16.83 17.35 -78.90
CA GLU A 748 -17.10 18.14 -80.10
C GLU A 748 -16.12 17.86 -81.28
N ARG A 749 -14.92 17.40 -80.95
CA ARG A 749 -13.83 17.13 -81.88
C ARG A 749 -13.15 15.81 -81.55
N VAL A 750 -12.77 15.11 -82.57
CA VAL A 750 -12.09 13.83 -82.46
C VAL A 750 -10.84 13.74 -83.34
N ARG A 751 -9.88 12.92 -82.91
CA ARG A 751 -8.69 12.64 -83.70
C ARG A 751 -8.96 11.49 -84.65
N ALA A 752 -8.84 11.80 -85.94
CA ALA A 752 -9.18 10.89 -86.99
C ALA A 752 -8.15 10.92 -88.11
N VAL A 753 -8.24 10.00 -89.03
CA VAL A 753 -7.38 9.92 -90.20
C VAL A 753 -8.17 10.42 -91.41
N LEU A 754 -7.66 11.44 -92.02
CA LEU A 754 -8.20 12.04 -93.25
C LEU A 754 -7.10 12.03 -94.34
N ALA A 755 -7.33 11.41 -95.48
CA ALA A 755 -6.38 11.32 -96.62
C ALA A 755 -4.97 10.79 -96.19
N GLY A 756 -4.94 9.84 -95.21
CA GLY A 756 -3.73 9.17 -94.72
C GLY A 756 -3.01 9.98 -93.58
N GLU A 757 -3.40 11.20 -93.28
CA GLU A 757 -2.85 11.97 -92.17
C GLU A 757 -3.75 11.95 -90.94
N LEU A 758 -3.11 11.88 -89.75
CA LEU A 758 -3.82 11.97 -88.45
C LEU A 758 -4.12 13.43 -88.11
N VAL A 759 -5.40 13.79 -88.12
CA VAL A 759 -5.90 15.15 -87.89
C VAL A 759 -6.95 15.24 -86.82
N VAL A 760 -7.24 16.41 -86.35
CA VAL A 760 -8.37 16.66 -85.46
C VAL A 760 -9.47 17.35 -86.24
N VAL A 761 -10.64 16.69 -86.30
CA VAL A 761 -11.81 17.15 -87.01
C VAL A 761 -13.01 17.39 -86.12
N ALA A 762 -14.06 18.01 -86.57
CA ALA A 762 -15.36 17.99 -85.87
C ALA A 762 -15.90 16.56 -85.83
N ALA A 763 -16.60 16.19 -84.74
CA ALA A 763 -17.16 14.84 -84.58
C ALA A 763 -18.14 14.50 -85.70
N ASP A 764 -18.92 15.43 -86.18
CA ASP A 764 -19.85 15.26 -87.29
C ASP A 764 -19.16 14.99 -88.65
N ASP A 765 -17.85 15.31 -88.77
CA ASP A 765 -17.07 15.05 -89.97
C ASP A 765 -16.28 13.72 -89.91
N ALA A 766 -16.44 12.97 -88.80
CA ALA A 766 -15.74 11.69 -88.54
C ALA A 766 -16.68 10.53 -88.50
N VAL A 767 -16.15 9.35 -88.84
CA VAL A 767 -16.88 8.08 -88.76
C VAL A 767 -16.02 6.99 -88.16
N VAL A 768 -16.64 6.06 -87.44
CA VAL A 768 -15.96 4.83 -86.98
C VAL A 768 -16.25 3.71 -88.00
N VAL A 769 -15.21 3.10 -88.44
CA VAL A 769 -15.37 2.00 -89.48
C VAL A 769 -15.71 0.71 -88.81
N ASP A 770 -16.92 0.26 -88.97
CA ASP A 770 -17.48 -0.99 -88.45
C ASP A 770 -17.39 -2.15 -89.47
N ARG A 771 -17.19 -1.77 -90.70
CA ARG A 771 -17.02 -2.72 -91.79
C ARG A 771 -15.81 -2.35 -92.65
N PRO A 772 -14.74 -3.14 -92.64
CA PRO A 772 -13.50 -2.82 -93.30
C PRO A 772 -13.61 -2.74 -94.85
N ASP A 773 -14.60 -3.35 -95.41
CA ASP A 773 -14.88 -3.22 -96.87
C ASP A 773 -15.35 -1.81 -97.26
N LEU A 774 -15.90 -1.07 -96.35
CA LEU A 774 -16.31 0.33 -96.56
C LEU A 774 -15.19 1.33 -96.57
N LEU A 775 -14.03 0.97 -96.08
CA LEU A 775 -12.86 1.90 -95.86
C LEU A 775 -12.47 2.69 -97.11
N THR A 776 -12.59 2.14 -98.30
CA THR A 776 -12.26 2.79 -99.61
C THR A 776 -13.32 3.81 -100.00
N ARG A 777 -14.47 3.87 -99.36
CA ARG A 777 -15.63 4.67 -99.77
C ARG A 777 -16.09 5.64 -98.62
N VAL A 778 -15.41 5.72 -97.52
CA VAL A 778 -15.75 6.65 -96.38
C VAL A 778 -15.52 8.09 -96.72
N ALA A 779 -14.73 8.48 -97.69
CA ALA A 779 -14.53 9.86 -98.08
C ALA A 779 -15.86 10.55 -98.44
N PRO A 780 -16.14 11.74 -97.95
CA PRO A 780 -15.20 12.69 -97.40
C PRO A 780 -14.99 12.64 -95.86
N TYR A 781 -15.58 11.73 -95.11
CA TYR A 781 -15.46 11.63 -93.70
C TYR A 781 -14.06 11.15 -93.31
N ALA A 782 -13.58 11.67 -92.18
CA ALA A 782 -12.34 11.29 -91.49
C ALA A 782 -12.62 9.94 -90.76
N VAL A 783 -11.66 9.06 -90.72
CA VAL A 783 -11.80 7.71 -90.03
C VAL A 783 -11.18 7.79 -88.65
N VAL A 784 -11.99 7.52 -87.66
CA VAL A 784 -11.49 7.41 -86.27
C VAL A 784 -10.76 6.06 -86.10
N PRO A 785 -9.47 6.04 -85.75
CA PRO A 785 -8.73 4.82 -85.54
C PRO A 785 -9.31 3.99 -84.42
N CYS A 786 -9.82 2.81 -84.75
CA CYS A 786 -10.44 1.90 -83.77
C CYS A 786 -10.33 0.43 -84.31
N PRO A 787 -10.14 -0.54 -83.44
CA PRO A 787 -10.34 -1.96 -83.87
C PRO A 787 -11.79 -2.20 -84.24
N LEU A 788 -11.99 -2.99 -85.35
CA LEU A 788 -13.32 -3.25 -85.83
C LEU A 788 -14.29 -3.87 -84.83
N GLU A 789 -13.77 -4.75 -83.96
CA GLU A 789 -14.58 -5.41 -82.96
C GLU A 789 -15.00 -4.42 -81.81
N ARG A 790 -14.47 -3.20 -81.77
CA ARG A 790 -14.80 -2.15 -80.84
C ARG A 790 -15.53 -0.96 -81.48
N ALA A 791 -15.72 -1.02 -82.79
CA ALA A 791 -16.21 0.12 -83.55
C ALA A 791 -17.60 0.58 -83.07
N ALA A 792 -18.55 -0.32 -82.86
CA ALA A 792 -19.88 0.03 -82.39
C ALA A 792 -19.88 0.63 -80.98
N ALA A 793 -19.06 0.05 -80.10
CA ALA A 793 -18.96 0.55 -78.75
C ALA A 793 -18.27 1.96 -78.63
N LEU A 794 -17.27 2.21 -79.50
CA LEU A 794 -16.66 3.53 -79.60
C LEU A 794 -17.58 4.57 -80.21
N ALA A 795 -18.30 4.20 -81.30
CA ALA A 795 -19.24 5.08 -81.88
C ALA A 795 -20.38 5.50 -80.97
N ASP A 796 -20.88 4.59 -80.17
CA ASP A 796 -21.94 4.78 -79.17
C ASP A 796 -21.43 5.66 -78.02
N LEU A 797 -20.16 5.41 -77.54
CA LEU A 797 -19.53 6.16 -76.50
C LEU A 797 -19.24 7.63 -76.86
N LEU A 798 -18.81 7.89 -78.06
CA LEU A 798 -18.41 9.24 -78.54
C LEU A 798 -19.48 9.93 -79.41
N ASP A 799 -20.66 9.36 -79.53
CA ASP A 799 -21.77 9.84 -80.37
C ASP A 799 -21.34 10.06 -81.82
N LEU A 800 -20.61 9.07 -82.41
CA LEU A 800 -20.11 9.13 -83.77
C LEU A 800 -20.88 8.19 -84.68
N ALA A 801 -21.06 8.57 -85.95
CA ALA A 801 -21.71 7.74 -86.93
C ALA A 801 -20.82 6.53 -87.29
N LEU A 802 -21.42 5.36 -87.45
CA LEU A 802 -20.77 4.21 -88.06
C LEU A 802 -20.63 4.37 -89.60
N ALA A 803 -19.56 3.88 -90.20
CA ALA A 803 -19.35 3.94 -91.60
C ALA A 803 -20.47 3.27 -92.37
N SER A 804 -21.08 2.18 -91.80
CA SER A 804 -22.23 1.48 -92.41
C SER A 804 -23.51 2.30 -92.40
N GLU A 805 -23.64 3.33 -91.60
CA GLU A 805 -24.81 4.23 -91.54
C GLU A 805 -24.73 5.34 -92.54
N VAL A 806 -23.51 5.89 -92.74
CA VAL A 806 -23.36 7.02 -93.67
C VAL A 806 -22.91 6.69 -95.13
N VAL A 807 -22.28 5.55 -95.27
CA VAL A 807 -21.85 5.06 -96.62
C VAL A 807 -22.85 4.08 -97.07
N PRO A 808 -23.43 4.28 -98.26
CA PRO A 808 -24.34 3.36 -98.89
C PRO A 808 -23.74 1.98 -99.03
N CYS A 809 -24.39 0.97 -98.39
CA CYS A 809 -23.92 -0.43 -98.39
C CYS A 809 -24.87 -1.26 -99.16
N ALA A 810 -24.39 -2.24 -99.93
CA ALA A 810 -25.19 -3.27 -100.53
C ALA A 810 -25.51 -4.38 -99.51
N ASP A 811 -26.72 -4.80 -99.47
CA ASP A 811 -27.13 -5.98 -98.73
C ASP A 811 -26.65 -7.23 -99.45
N LEU A 812 -25.65 -7.88 -99.02
CA LEU A 812 -25.05 -9.04 -99.56
C LEU A 812 -25.84 -10.34 -99.28
N ASP A 813 -26.84 -10.27 -98.37
CA ASP A 813 -27.61 -11.44 -97.94
C ASP A 813 -28.77 -11.76 -98.89
N GLY A 814 -29.21 -10.83 -99.79
CA GLY A 814 -30.28 -10.96 -100.69
C GLY A 814 -29.88 -11.31 -102.15
N ALA A 815 -28.62 -11.28 -102.45
CA ALA A 815 -28.14 -11.52 -103.80
C ALA A 815 -28.19 -13.02 -104.16
N GLY A 816 -28.79 -13.34 -105.30
CA GLY A 816 -28.92 -14.72 -105.82
C GLY A 816 -27.51 -15.35 -105.94
N VAL A 817 -27.34 -16.47 -105.36
CA VAL A 817 -26.05 -17.15 -105.23
C VAL A 817 -25.83 -17.96 -106.48
N VAL A 818 -24.90 -17.57 -107.41
CA VAL A 818 -24.29 -18.42 -108.39
C VAL A 818 -22.97 -18.89 -107.85
N GLU A 819 -22.95 -20.17 -107.42
CA GLU A 819 -21.76 -20.79 -106.81
C GLU A 819 -20.71 -21.03 -107.90
N HIS A 820 -19.63 -20.28 -107.89
CA HIS A 820 -18.50 -20.46 -108.84
C HIS A 820 -17.33 -21.25 -108.28
N ASP A 821 -17.03 -21.15 -107.05
CA ASP A 821 -15.93 -21.87 -106.39
C ASP A 821 -16.08 -21.86 -104.88
N ARG A 822 -15.44 -22.82 -104.23
CA ARG A 822 -15.41 -22.84 -102.74
C ARG A 822 -13.97 -22.70 -102.22
N LEU A 823 -13.76 -21.75 -101.45
CA LEU A 823 -12.46 -21.52 -100.88
C LEU A 823 -12.48 -21.75 -99.32
N VAL A 824 -11.62 -22.66 -98.90
CA VAL A 824 -11.47 -22.92 -97.45
C VAL A 824 -10.39 -21.98 -96.87
N LEU A 825 -10.76 -21.13 -95.92
CA LEU A 825 -9.87 -20.13 -95.35
C LEU A 825 -9.61 -20.45 -93.91
N PRO A 826 -8.34 -20.42 -93.43
CA PRO A 826 -8.02 -20.48 -92.00
C PRO A 826 -8.41 -19.18 -91.31
N THR A 827 -9.02 -19.27 -90.13
CA THR A 827 -9.25 -18.15 -89.25
C THR A 827 -8.15 -18.02 -88.26
N ALA A 828 -7.99 -16.88 -87.64
CA ALA A 828 -7.00 -16.62 -86.52
C ALA A 828 -7.18 -17.59 -85.35
N GLY A 829 -8.34 -18.16 -85.10
CA GLY A 829 -8.61 -19.20 -84.12
C GLY A 829 -8.32 -20.64 -84.52
N GLY A 830 -7.71 -20.87 -85.71
CA GLY A 830 -7.31 -22.20 -86.24
C GLY A 830 -8.45 -23.04 -86.82
N THR A 831 -9.63 -22.46 -86.85
CA THR A 831 -10.80 -23.09 -87.50
C THR A 831 -10.76 -22.81 -89.01
N GLN A 832 -11.25 -23.76 -89.84
CA GLN A 832 -11.36 -23.51 -91.27
C GLN A 832 -12.79 -23.12 -91.61
N VAL A 833 -12.92 -22.05 -92.39
CA VAL A 833 -14.22 -21.56 -92.86
C VAL A 833 -14.25 -21.65 -94.34
N GLU A 834 -15.31 -22.28 -94.90
CA GLU A 834 -15.57 -22.41 -96.33
C GLU A 834 -16.31 -21.11 -96.78
N VAL A 835 -15.71 -20.38 -97.71
CA VAL A 835 -16.25 -19.15 -98.30
C VAL A 835 -16.67 -19.44 -99.74
N ALA A 836 -18.01 -19.21 -100.01
CA ALA A 836 -18.57 -19.21 -101.37
C ALA A 836 -18.73 -17.76 -101.80
N TRP A 837 -18.42 -17.45 -103.05
CA TRP A 837 -18.67 -16.11 -103.65
C TRP A 837 -19.43 -16.19 -104.91
N THR A 838 -20.19 -15.11 -105.20
CA THR A 838 -20.87 -14.94 -106.46
C THR A 838 -20.32 -13.80 -107.31
N VAL A 839 -20.41 -13.97 -108.61
CA VAL A 839 -19.94 -12.93 -109.54
C VAL A 839 -20.99 -11.86 -109.74
N ASP A 840 -22.28 -12.14 -109.43
CA ASP A 840 -23.35 -11.19 -109.54
C ASP A 840 -23.76 -10.67 -108.13
N GLY A 841 -23.43 -9.48 -107.82
CA GLY A 841 -23.92 -8.77 -106.64
C GLY A 841 -23.65 -7.29 -106.83
N GLY A 842 -24.60 -6.64 -107.34
CA GLY A 842 -24.53 -5.23 -107.70
C GLY A 842 -24.36 -4.30 -106.45
N ALA A 843 -23.55 -4.63 -105.51
CA ALA A 843 -23.31 -3.71 -104.41
C ALA A 843 -22.34 -2.63 -104.88
N ASP A 844 -22.77 -1.36 -104.85
CA ASP A 844 -22.03 -0.18 -105.29
C ASP A 844 -20.73 0.04 -104.48
N HIS A 845 -20.63 -0.49 -103.31
CA HIS A 845 -19.44 -0.37 -102.46
C HIS A 845 -18.38 -1.48 -102.70
N VAL A 846 -18.72 -2.55 -103.33
CA VAL A 846 -17.83 -3.64 -103.62
C VAL A 846 -17.16 -3.42 -105.03
N VAL A 847 -16.23 -2.52 -105.08
CA VAL A 847 -15.54 -2.13 -106.29
C VAL A 847 -14.16 -2.81 -106.30
N GLY A 848 -13.88 -3.51 -107.45
CA GLY A 848 -12.59 -4.13 -107.60
C GLY A 848 -12.34 -5.42 -106.80
N VAL A 849 -11.21 -6.03 -106.98
CA VAL A 849 -10.83 -7.26 -106.28
C VAL A 849 -10.63 -7.10 -104.80
N ALA A 850 -9.97 -6.02 -104.41
CA ALA A 850 -9.68 -5.71 -103.02
C ALA A 850 -10.96 -5.45 -102.16
N GLY A 851 -11.92 -4.72 -102.71
CA GLY A 851 -13.22 -4.50 -102.06
C GLY A 851 -14.03 -5.78 -101.87
N ARG A 852 -14.06 -6.62 -102.91
CA ARG A 852 -14.72 -7.90 -102.77
C ARG A 852 -14.04 -8.85 -101.80
N ALA A 853 -12.72 -8.89 -101.81
CA ALA A 853 -11.95 -9.70 -100.84
C ALA A 853 -12.22 -9.33 -99.39
N ARG A 854 -12.23 -8.02 -99.07
CA ARG A 854 -12.56 -7.50 -97.72
C ARG A 854 -14.00 -7.84 -97.33
N ALA A 855 -14.95 -7.62 -98.13
CA ALA A 855 -16.38 -7.93 -97.91
C ALA A 855 -16.59 -9.42 -97.60
N LEU A 856 -16.03 -10.28 -98.43
CA LEU A 856 -16.16 -11.75 -98.28
C LEU A 856 -15.45 -12.23 -97.02
N ALA A 857 -14.20 -11.80 -96.75
CA ALA A 857 -13.45 -12.16 -95.57
C ALA A 857 -14.16 -11.70 -94.26
N TRP A 858 -14.69 -10.50 -94.28
CA TRP A 858 -15.45 -10.01 -93.16
C TRP A 858 -16.74 -10.79 -92.88
N ARG A 859 -17.51 -10.98 -93.91
CA ARG A 859 -18.77 -11.73 -93.81
C ARG A 859 -18.54 -13.19 -93.36
N ALA A 860 -17.46 -13.79 -93.79
CA ALA A 860 -17.03 -15.17 -93.44
C ALA A 860 -16.45 -15.24 -92.03
N GLY A 861 -16.23 -14.13 -91.29
CA GLY A 861 -15.51 -14.13 -90.04
C GLY A 861 -14.04 -14.53 -90.16
N ALA A 862 -13.48 -14.42 -91.36
CA ALA A 862 -12.11 -14.82 -91.64
C ALA A 862 -11.27 -13.68 -92.19
N TRP A 863 -11.31 -12.53 -91.46
CA TRP A 863 -10.71 -11.26 -91.84
C TRP A 863 -9.24 -11.40 -92.20
N ASP A 864 -8.52 -12.23 -91.46
CA ASP A 864 -7.07 -12.43 -91.57
C ASP A 864 -6.74 -13.14 -92.94
N SER A 865 -7.74 -13.69 -93.54
CA SER A 865 -7.57 -14.38 -94.88
C SER A 865 -7.88 -13.48 -96.04
N ARG A 866 -8.18 -12.16 -95.79
CA ARG A 866 -8.58 -11.24 -96.91
C ARG A 866 -7.61 -11.17 -98.07
N HIS A 867 -6.27 -11.23 -97.74
CA HIS A 867 -5.25 -11.26 -98.82
C HIS A 867 -5.32 -12.53 -99.66
N ALA A 868 -5.49 -13.66 -99.05
CA ALA A 868 -5.67 -14.93 -99.75
C ALA A 868 -6.93 -14.97 -100.60
N VAL A 869 -7.99 -14.35 -100.09
CA VAL A 869 -9.26 -14.12 -100.83
C VAL A 869 -9.02 -13.23 -102.02
N ALA A 870 -8.31 -12.12 -101.88
CA ALA A 870 -7.98 -11.21 -103.00
C ALA A 870 -7.10 -11.84 -104.07
N ALA A 871 -6.08 -12.60 -103.71
CA ALA A 871 -5.24 -13.33 -104.66
C ALA A 871 -6.06 -14.35 -105.43
N ARG A 872 -6.93 -15.02 -104.74
CA ARG A 872 -7.83 -16.01 -105.40
C ARG A 872 -8.77 -15.34 -106.38
N LEU A 873 -9.38 -14.19 -106.00
CA LEU A 873 -10.28 -13.48 -106.92
C LEU A 873 -9.52 -12.82 -108.06
N ALA A 874 -8.31 -12.39 -107.89
CA ALA A 874 -7.49 -11.82 -108.97
C ALA A 874 -6.84 -12.85 -109.89
N GLY A 875 -6.74 -14.08 -109.41
CA GLY A 875 -6.00 -15.08 -110.17
C GLY A 875 -4.47 -14.81 -110.28
N GLN A 876 -3.95 -14.02 -109.25
CA GLN A 876 -2.55 -13.60 -109.16
C GLN A 876 -1.95 -13.92 -107.81
N ALA A 877 -0.61 -13.84 -107.67
CA ALA A 877 0.02 -13.89 -106.34
C ALA A 877 -0.36 -12.64 -105.51
N ASP A 878 -0.22 -12.75 -104.24
CA ASP A 878 -0.66 -11.79 -103.22
C ASP A 878 -0.46 -10.29 -103.62
N PRO A 879 -1.52 -9.44 -103.51
CA PRO A 879 -1.43 -7.99 -103.57
C PRO A 879 -0.59 -7.47 -102.37
N ALA A 880 0.08 -6.29 -102.59
CA ALA A 880 0.90 -5.70 -101.52
C ALA A 880 0.09 -5.42 -100.18
N GLU A 881 0.73 -5.66 -99.11
CA GLU A 881 0.12 -5.64 -97.78
C GLU A 881 -0.53 -4.30 -97.46
N ASP A 882 -0.01 -3.21 -97.95
CA ASP A 882 -0.48 -1.83 -97.70
C ASP A 882 -1.85 -1.47 -98.32
N ASP A 883 -2.26 -2.19 -99.30
CA ASP A 883 -3.55 -1.91 -100.00
C ASP A 883 -4.76 -2.53 -99.42
N LEU A 884 -4.55 -3.38 -98.40
CA LEU A 884 -5.69 -4.21 -97.90
C LEU A 884 -5.96 -3.96 -96.42
N ASP A 885 -5.04 -3.27 -95.72
CA ASP A 885 -5.25 -3.02 -94.31
C ASP A 885 -6.05 -1.78 -94.02
N PRO A 886 -7.05 -1.90 -93.07
CA PRO A 886 -7.77 -0.76 -92.61
C PRO A 886 -6.86 0.09 -91.71
N VAL A 887 -7.14 1.35 -91.65
CA VAL A 887 -6.47 2.42 -90.85
C VAL A 887 -6.20 1.97 -89.48
#